data_abf1895faf8b0675af965e3544d751b6
#
_entry.id   abf1895faf8b0675af965e3544d751b6
#
_cell.length_a   1.000
_cell.length_b   1.000
_cell.length_c   1.000
_cell.angle_alpha   90.00
_cell.angle_beta   90.00
_cell.angle_gamma   90.00
#
_symmetry.space_group_name_H-M   'P 1'
#
loop_
_entity.id
_entity.type
_entity.pdbx_description
1 polymer ?
#
loop_
_entity_poly.entity_id
_entity_poly.type
_entity_poly.pdbx_seq_one_letter_code
_entity_poly.pdbx_strand_id
1 'polypeptide(L)'
;MRKICQIFFMLLFVLFIGQMRAQQTVNIGETPWKFSKVIRQESNLVSGLTVLSGTDVVSGINDGKFDTGAGKPLVGKNYFVDLLEKKPIERIKLVFNGDSVRYVACRVEVSDDNNNWRILSDGLSAQECELHKENIFTEAINNTIGNVAVVTRTLFSVPVSGSYRYVRFTVTECLSSDRKDLSAEIGELLVHPVSRNIWSENELTGIAFDDSEWETVGLPHCFNERDTYLNATTGERCWRGEAWYRKKIFFKEKDRDKKIFLEFKSVNIGAIVYVNGHAIRGDFKAKQPGPVTHVGSFMPFVVDITDYIKWNEENQIAVRVSNSKGTFFAWPGFGENEGFGQAMGGIAASVYLHKKNKVHIPYNSYTPLKKWGTYFGTVSANPQKAVMRFQTNVENATDEEQSVELRTKLIDKKGRTVLSFSDVEEIAPGQTRLFDRTGSVENPHLWYPVGCSGEPYLYTVSNQVYVNGKLTDTKNERCGIREITWDEDYCYVNGEKCILRGFGNRNTYPGLGSAVPVSLQWQDIAYIAKCGGNAYRVGHQPPFAEIFEACDVYGVLVILNTGDNEWALRDEPSLSYKWECDRDVMIAYRSHPSVAVWESNNGLPYEGEKYYPSYTLEQVRRWDYIQPRIVSNRDGFPPKWNKEDPILIGYTNRYEKMKGYPSYNSEVYGTNWSGNPSWCIARFDYDNEKRFSQYYVENYLQVLYNKACGWIDWMLAETYGEGYTIYLNGKRNQKSLGSCAMDGNRFPKLKYRIYQNALWIPYSQKPGVALQSHWNYSGIQDVDAWSNCPYVELFINDKSYGIVEPDSRTRRCTWKDIQWVPGVVKAVGLDADKKPVCSEKIESSGEPYAIEVTIEKPMPKPDGEQFVLRANASDAFIVTAKIVDKEGRWCPRADNLLNFEVEGEGVYKGSYNFYVTENKELSYHAPGDAELQAEGGLMRVAVRTTFNPGKIKVKVKSEGLVAGEASVRSKKVKL
;
A
#
# COMPACT_ATOMS: atom_id res chain seq x y z
N MET A 1 31.03 -11.99 41.66
CA MET A 1 30.50 -11.65 40.31
C MET A 1 29.00 -11.93 40.14
N ARG A 2 28.42 -13.09 40.50
CA ARG A 2 26.96 -13.33 40.33
C ARG A 2 26.04 -12.40 41.16
N LYS A 3 26.42 -11.99 42.36
CA LYS A 3 25.59 -11.04 43.16
C LYS A 3 25.68 -9.59 42.65
N ILE A 4 26.76 -9.18 42.02
CA ILE A 4 26.92 -7.84 41.44
C ILE A 4 26.14 -7.74 40.14
N CYS A 5 26.09 -8.81 39.30
CA CYS A 5 25.22 -8.85 38.13
C CYS A 5 23.72 -8.83 38.49
N GLN A 6 23.29 -9.49 39.56
CA GLN A 6 21.89 -9.45 40.01
C GLN A 6 21.47 -8.07 40.52
N ILE A 7 22.37 -7.34 41.20
CA ILE A 7 22.11 -5.96 41.68
C ILE A 7 22.09 -5.00 40.49
N PHE A 8 22.94 -5.19 39.49
CA PHE A 8 22.93 -4.40 38.25
C PHE A 8 21.67 -4.67 37.40
N PHE A 9 21.23 -5.93 37.34
CA PHE A 9 19.96 -6.28 36.68
C PHE A 9 18.76 -5.76 37.46
N MET A 10 18.74 -5.77 38.77
CA MET A 10 17.68 -5.17 39.59
C MET A 10 17.67 -3.64 39.50
N LEU A 11 18.82 -2.96 39.45
CA LEU A 11 18.92 -1.53 39.23
C LEU A 11 18.49 -1.12 37.80
N LEU A 12 18.82 -1.89 36.79
CA LEU A 12 18.30 -1.70 35.43
C LEU A 12 16.79 -1.95 35.38
N PHE A 13 16.28 -2.96 36.08
CA PHE A 13 14.84 -3.26 36.15
C PHE A 13 14.04 -2.18 36.91
N VAL A 14 14.63 -1.62 37.98
CA VAL A 14 14.03 -0.51 38.74
C VAL A 14 14.08 0.80 37.93
N LEU A 15 15.14 1.06 37.16
CA LEU A 15 15.22 2.18 36.23
C LEU A 15 14.20 2.01 35.06
N PHE A 16 14.00 0.79 34.56
CA PHE A 16 12.98 0.50 33.54
C PHE A 16 11.55 0.64 34.07
N ILE A 17 11.30 0.26 35.33
CA ILE A 17 9.98 0.45 36.00
C ILE A 17 9.76 1.93 36.33
N GLY A 18 10.78 2.71 36.60
CA GLY A 18 10.71 4.16 36.80
C GLY A 18 10.36 4.93 35.51
N GLN A 19 10.87 4.47 34.36
CA GLN A 19 10.54 5.03 33.05
C GLN A 19 9.09 4.72 32.62
N MET A 20 8.51 3.61 33.09
CA MET A 20 7.10 3.27 32.81
C MET A 20 6.06 4.22 33.44
N ARG A 21 6.44 5.12 34.37
CA ARG A 21 5.52 6.06 35.03
C ARG A 21 5.40 7.43 34.39
N ALA A 22 6.33 7.83 33.51
CA ALA A 22 6.33 9.16 32.92
C ALA A 22 5.33 9.29 31.76
N GLN A 23 5.13 8.23 30.98
CA GLN A 23 4.20 8.17 29.88
C GLN A 23 3.56 6.77 29.81
N GLN A 24 2.27 6.69 29.50
CA GLN A 24 1.60 5.43 29.18
C GLN A 24 1.07 5.49 27.75
N THR A 25 1.48 4.53 26.92
CA THR A 25 0.99 4.34 25.56
C THR A 25 0.35 2.97 25.45
N VAL A 26 -0.85 2.91 24.91
CA VAL A 26 -1.60 1.67 24.68
C VAL A 26 -2.06 1.63 23.22
N ASN A 27 -1.77 0.54 22.53
CA ASN A 27 -2.33 0.32 21.20
C ASN A 27 -3.79 -0.14 21.33
N ILE A 28 -4.71 0.81 21.24
CA ILE A 28 -6.15 0.52 21.33
C ILE A 28 -6.71 -0.06 20.02
N GLY A 29 -5.94 -0.06 18.94
CA GLY A 29 -6.28 -0.73 17.69
C GLY A 29 -6.29 -2.26 17.82
N GLU A 30 -5.51 -2.82 18.76
CA GLU A 30 -5.46 -4.26 19.04
C GLU A 30 -6.66 -4.80 19.85
N THR A 31 -7.60 -3.94 20.19
CA THR A 31 -8.82 -4.29 20.90
C THR A 31 -10.04 -3.99 20.05
N PRO A 32 -11.20 -4.66 20.30
CA PRO A 32 -12.38 -4.55 19.45
C PRO A 32 -12.85 -3.11 19.19
N TRP A 33 -13.12 -2.82 17.93
CA TRP A 33 -13.84 -1.65 17.45
C TRP A 33 -15.12 -2.08 16.77
N LYS A 34 -16.18 -1.29 16.90
CA LYS A 34 -17.41 -1.46 16.13
C LYS A 34 -17.30 -0.71 14.81
N PHE A 35 -17.72 -1.32 13.72
CA PHE A 35 -17.60 -0.80 12.37
C PHE A 35 -18.91 -0.94 11.58
N SER A 36 -19.29 0.10 10.83
CA SER A 36 -20.40 0.02 9.86
C SER A 36 -20.19 0.98 8.71
N LYS A 37 -20.46 0.50 7.48
CA LYS A 37 -20.61 1.37 6.30
C LYS A 37 -21.91 2.13 6.37
N VAL A 38 -21.90 3.40 5.94
CA VAL A 38 -23.12 4.17 5.70
C VAL A 38 -23.70 3.69 4.37
N ILE A 39 -24.77 2.94 4.45
CA ILE A 39 -25.49 2.50 3.27
C ILE A 39 -26.56 3.55 2.99
N ARG A 40 -26.39 4.32 1.93
CA ARG A 40 -27.38 5.31 1.47
C ARG A 40 -28.37 4.62 0.55
N GLN A 41 -29.58 5.17 0.47
CA GLN A 41 -30.63 4.66 -0.42
C GLN A 41 -30.21 4.70 -1.90
N GLU A 42 -29.32 5.64 -2.25
CA GLU A 42 -28.76 5.78 -3.62
C GLU A 42 -27.60 4.79 -3.88
N SER A 43 -27.16 4.01 -2.90
CA SER A 43 -26.06 3.07 -3.07
C SER A 43 -26.44 1.97 -4.06
N ASN A 44 -25.57 1.69 -5.03
CA ASN A 44 -25.74 0.62 -5.98
C ASN A 44 -24.84 -0.57 -5.60
N LEU A 45 -25.44 -1.70 -5.19
CA LEU A 45 -24.70 -2.89 -4.75
C LEU A 45 -23.90 -3.56 -5.89
N VAL A 46 -24.26 -3.29 -7.15
CA VAL A 46 -23.56 -3.82 -8.32
C VAL A 46 -22.52 -2.86 -8.88
N SER A 47 -22.43 -1.66 -8.33
CA SER A 47 -21.38 -0.72 -8.73
C SER A 47 -20.04 -1.41 -8.57
N GLY A 48 -19.36 -1.58 -9.67
CA GLY A 48 -18.10 -2.18 -9.66
C GLY A 48 -18.00 -3.68 -9.79
N LEU A 49 -19.08 -4.39 -9.85
CA LEU A 49 -19.08 -5.83 -10.01
C LEU A 49 -19.14 -6.21 -11.50
N THR A 50 -18.69 -7.42 -11.81
CA THR A 50 -18.81 -7.96 -13.16
C THR A 50 -20.26 -8.32 -13.46
N VAL A 51 -20.78 -7.76 -14.54
CA VAL A 51 -22.04 -8.22 -15.13
C VAL A 51 -21.72 -9.10 -16.33
N LEU A 52 -22.28 -10.29 -16.37
CA LEU A 52 -22.08 -11.26 -17.46
C LEU A 52 -23.31 -11.37 -18.32
N SER A 53 -23.12 -11.58 -19.62
CA SER A 53 -24.16 -12.03 -20.54
C SER A 53 -23.67 -13.29 -21.25
N GLY A 54 -24.09 -14.46 -20.77
CA GLY A 54 -23.46 -15.73 -21.11
C GLY A 54 -22.03 -15.76 -20.56
N THR A 55 -21.04 -15.90 -21.44
CA THR A 55 -19.60 -15.83 -21.09
C THR A 55 -19.00 -14.43 -21.26
N ASP A 56 -19.75 -13.47 -21.79
CA ASP A 56 -19.25 -12.15 -22.15
C ASP A 56 -19.42 -11.17 -20.98
N VAL A 57 -18.35 -10.45 -20.65
CA VAL A 57 -18.41 -9.34 -19.69
C VAL A 57 -19.11 -8.15 -20.33
N VAL A 58 -20.11 -7.63 -19.65
CA VAL A 58 -20.87 -6.45 -20.10
C VAL A 58 -20.35 -5.24 -19.31
N SER A 59 -19.79 -4.29 -20.02
CA SER A 59 -19.28 -3.03 -19.45
C SER A 59 -20.30 -1.90 -19.61
N GLY A 60 -20.24 -0.91 -18.72
CA GLY A 60 -20.99 0.35 -18.82
C GLY A 60 -22.44 0.30 -18.35
N ILE A 61 -22.89 -0.78 -17.70
CA ILE A 61 -24.26 -0.85 -17.14
C ILE A 61 -24.33 -0.79 -15.62
N ASN A 62 -23.20 -0.55 -14.96
CA ASN A 62 -23.10 -0.45 -13.50
C ASN A 62 -21.93 0.43 -13.08
N ASP A 63 -21.60 1.41 -13.93
CA ASP A 63 -20.44 2.31 -13.73
C ASP A 63 -20.86 3.69 -13.17
N GLY A 64 -22.12 3.86 -12.81
CA GLY A 64 -22.66 5.11 -12.31
C GLY A 64 -22.86 6.18 -13.38
N LYS A 65 -22.62 5.85 -14.66
CA LYS A 65 -22.75 6.78 -15.78
C LYS A 65 -23.88 6.32 -16.68
N PHE A 66 -24.97 7.01 -16.63
CA PHE A 66 -26.18 6.66 -17.40
C PHE A 66 -26.01 6.81 -18.92
N ASP A 67 -24.96 7.42 -19.40
CA ASP A 67 -24.66 7.66 -20.81
C ASP A 67 -23.69 6.63 -21.41
N THR A 68 -23.09 5.74 -20.59
CA THR A 68 -22.28 4.61 -21.02
C THR A 68 -23.14 3.37 -21.08
N GLY A 69 -23.65 2.99 -22.21
CA GLY A 69 -24.51 1.81 -22.33
C GLY A 69 -23.76 0.52 -22.65
N ALA A 70 -24.40 -0.62 -22.35
CA ALA A 70 -23.89 -1.97 -22.68
C ALA A 70 -23.91 -2.30 -24.18
N GLY A 71 -24.08 -1.31 -25.03
CA GLY A 71 -24.45 -1.54 -26.40
C GLY A 71 -25.93 -1.98 -26.53
N LYS A 72 -26.45 -2.12 -27.72
CA LYS A 72 -27.88 -2.46 -27.92
C LYS A 72 -28.28 -3.69 -27.13
N PRO A 73 -29.17 -3.59 -26.13
CA PRO A 73 -29.66 -4.76 -25.44
C PRO A 73 -30.40 -5.58 -26.44
N LEU A 74 -29.93 -6.77 -26.65
CA LEU A 74 -30.73 -7.71 -27.43
C LEU A 74 -31.82 -8.24 -26.51
N VAL A 75 -33.05 -7.97 -26.82
CA VAL A 75 -34.20 -8.68 -26.24
C VAL A 75 -33.89 -10.17 -26.24
N GLY A 76 -34.05 -10.82 -25.07
CA GLY A 76 -33.73 -12.23 -24.88
C GLY A 76 -32.36 -12.57 -24.37
N LYS A 77 -31.43 -11.59 -24.19
CA LYS A 77 -30.16 -11.84 -23.51
C LYS A 77 -30.33 -11.92 -21.99
N ASN A 78 -29.67 -12.90 -21.40
CA ASN A 78 -29.62 -13.07 -19.95
C ASN A 78 -28.41 -12.35 -19.40
N TYR A 79 -28.63 -11.52 -18.40
CA TYR A 79 -27.58 -10.80 -17.66
C TYR A 79 -27.48 -11.36 -16.24
N PHE A 80 -26.28 -11.50 -15.74
CA PHE A 80 -25.97 -12.12 -14.44
C PHE A 80 -24.95 -11.30 -13.68
N VAL A 81 -25.16 -11.15 -12.36
CA VAL A 81 -24.19 -10.54 -11.46
C VAL A 81 -24.11 -11.31 -10.14
N ASP A 82 -22.89 -11.54 -9.65
CA ASP A 82 -22.59 -12.03 -8.32
C ASP A 82 -22.27 -10.85 -7.41
N LEU A 83 -23.04 -10.66 -6.33
CA LEU A 83 -22.81 -9.62 -5.32
C LEU A 83 -21.68 -9.98 -4.35
N LEU A 84 -20.97 -11.10 -4.59
CA LEU A 84 -19.86 -11.67 -3.83
C LEU A 84 -20.26 -12.22 -2.46
N GLU A 85 -21.29 -11.69 -1.87
CA GLU A 85 -21.89 -12.17 -0.61
C GLU A 85 -23.40 -11.91 -0.60
N LYS A 86 -24.09 -12.58 0.30
CA LYS A 86 -25.53 -12.40 0.50
C LYS A 86 -25.80 -11.00 1.07
N LYS A 87 -26.53 -10.17 0.32
CA LYS A 87 -26.87 -8.79 0.68
C LYS A 87 -28.35 -8.56 0.76
N PRO A 88 -28.84 -7.77 1.74
CA PRO A 88 -30.24 -7.36 1.78
C PRO A 88 -30.51 -6.38 0.62
N ILE A 89 -31.49 -6.72 -0.21
CA ILE A 89 -31.88 -5.95 -1.39
C ILE A 89 -33.31 -5.43 -1.19
N GLU A 90 -33.53 -4.15 -1.46
CA GLU A 90 -34.86 -3.53 -1.45
C GLU A 90 -35.47 -3.45 -2.84
N ARG A 91 -34.62 -3.18 -3.86
CA ARG A 91 -35.11 -2.90 -5.23
C ARG A 91 -34.03 -3.15 -6.28
N ILE A 92 -34.46 -3.64 -7.43
CA ILE A 92 -33.63 -3.72 -8.64
C ILE A 92 -34.25 -2.80 -9.68
N LYS A 93 -33.40 -1.95 -10.29
CA LYS A 93 -33.84 -1.04 -11.39
C LYS A 93 -32.97 -1.25 -12.61
N LEU A 94 -33.61 -1.14 -13.77
CA LEU A 94 -32.93 -1.02 -15.07
C LEU A 94 -33.21 0.36 -15.62
N VAL A 95 -32.14 1.08 -15.94
CA VAL A 95 -32.24 2.42 -16.57
C VAL A 95 -32.00 2.28 -18.06
N PHE A 96 -32.91 2.76 -18.86
CA PHE A 96 -32.78 2.80 -20.31
C PHE A 96 -32.44 4.24 -20.75
N ASN A 97 -31.55 4.36 -21.71
CA ASN A 97 -31.15 5.65 -22.25
C ASN A 97 -32.28 6.23 -23.13
N GLY A 98 -32.62 7.48 -22.86
CA GLY A 98 -33.67 8.21 -23.60
C GLY A 98 -35.08 7.98 -23.07
N ASP A 99 -36.02 8.70 -23.65
CA ASP A 99 -37.47 8.70 -23.31
C ASP A 99 -38.35 7.92 -24.30
N SER A 100 -37.75 7.29 -25.29
CA SER A 100 -38.45 6.52 -26.32
C SER A 100 -38.99 5.19 -25.80
N VAL A 101 -38.38 4.59 -24.81
CA VAL A 101 -38.86 3.38 -24.13
C VAL A 101 -39.96 3.77 -23.15
N ARG A 102 -41.14 3.18 -23.23
CA ARG A 102 -42.25 3.46 -22.31
C ARG A 102 -42.73 2.24 -21.54
N TYR A 103 -42.69 1.07 -22.16
CA TYR A 103 -43.10 -0.19 -21.56
C TYR A 103 -41.97 -1.21 -21.69
N VAL A 104 -41.70 -1.95 -20.61
CA VAL A 104 -40.64 -2.99 -20.56
C VAL A 104 -41.21 -4.25 -19.93
N ALA A 105 -41.01 -5.38 -20.58
CA ALA A 105 -41.12 -6.67 -19.95
C ALA A 105 -39.73 -7.20 -19.65
N CYS A 106 -39.48 -7.56 -18.38
CA CYS A 106 -38.19 -8.07 -17.95
C CYS A 106 -38.38 -9.19 -16.93
N ARG A 107 -37.78 -10.32 -17.20
CA ARG A 107 -37.66 -11.39 -16.21
C ARG A 107 -36.51 -11.04 -15.27
N VAL A 108 -36.80 -10.95 -13.97
CA VAL A 108 -35.81 -10.67 -12.93
C VAL A 108 -35.86 -11.77 -11.90
N GLU A 109 -34.73 -12.31 -11.56
CA GLU A 109 -34.57 -13.43 -10.63
C GLU A 109 -33.41 -13.18 -9.68
N VAL A 110 -33.51 -13.71 -8.47
CA VAL A 110 -32.47 -13.66 -7.41
C VAL A 110 -32.21 -15.04 -6.84
N SER A 111 -30.98 -15.27 -6.35
CA SER A 111 -30.59 -16.54 -5.75
C SER A 111 -29.56 -16.36 -4.65
N ASP A 112 -29.47 -17.32 -3.72
CA ASP A 112 -28.45 -17.39 -2.68
C ASP A 112 -27.27 -18.30 -3.08
N ASP A 113 -27.53 -19.31 -3.94
CA ASP A 113 -26.63 -20.43 -4.19
C ASP A 113 -26.38 -20.65 -5.69
N ASN A 114 -26.83 -19.74 -6.55
CA ASN A 114 -26.76 -19.83 -8.02
C ASN A 114 -27.51 -21.03 -8.65
N ASN A 115 -28.21 -21.84 -7.85
CA ASN A 115 -28.94 -23.02 -8.31
C ASN A 115 -30.46 -22.85 -8.14
N ASN A 116 -30.89 -22.33 -7.00
CA ASN A 116 -32.29 -22.11 -6.67
C ASN A 116 -32.65 -20.65 -6.90
N TRP A 117 -33.43 -20.38 -7.95
CA TRP A 117 -33.79 -19.04 -8.38
C TRP A 117 -35.21 -18.66 -8.02
N ARG A 118 -35.38 -17.53 -7.33
CA ARG A 118 -36.69 -16.92 -7.06
C ARG A 118 -36.98 -15.90 -8.12
N ILE A 119 -38.15 -16.06 -8.79
CA ILE A 119 -38.63 -15.10 -9.80
C ILE A 119 -39.26 -13.91 -9.07
N LEU A 120 -38.80 -12.72 -9.37
CA LEU A 120 -39.34 -11.43 -8.89
C LEU A 120 -40.27 -10.80 -9.94
N SER A 121 -39.91 -10.94 -11.21
CA SER A 121 -40.72 -10.57 -12.38
C SER A 121 -40.61 -11.68 -13.44
N ASP A 122 -41.70 -12.14 -14.01
CA ASP A 122 -41.70 -13.26 -14.96
C ASP A 122 -41.36 -12.82 -16.42
N GLY A 123 -41.40 -11.53 -16.69
CA GLY A 123 -41.17 -10.99 -18.03
C GLY A 123 -42.23 -11.31 -19.08
N LEU A 124 -43.46 -11.70 -18.68
CA LEU A 124 -44.50 -12.11 -19.59
C LEU A 124 -45.35 -10.92 -20.12
N SER A 125 -45.34 -9.77 -19.47
CA SER A 125 -46.07 -8.59 -19.85
C SER A 125 -45.29 -7.31 -19.66
N ALA A 126 -45.31 -6.42 -20.65
CA ALA A 126 -44.63 -5.12 -20.55
C ALA A 126 -45.39 -4.18 -19.62
N GLN A 127 -44.66 -3.69 -18.61
CA GLN A 127 -45.15 -2.73 -17.63
C GLN A 127 -44.77 -1.31 -18.04
N GLU A 128 -45.63 -0.34 -17.71
CA GLU A 128 -45.29 1.07 -17.88
C GLU A 128 -44.14 1.46 -16.94
N CYS A 129 -43.14 2.10 -17.53
CA CYS A 129 -41.93 2.52 -16.82
C CYS A 129 -42.01 3.96 -16.34
N GLU A 130 -41.35 4.25 -15.23
CA GLU A 130 -41.20 5.61 -14.71
C GLU A 130 -40.23 6.41 -15.58
N LEU A 131 -40.55 7.70 -15.82
CA LEU A 131 -39.68 8.65 -16.48
C LEU A 131 -38.95 9.49 -15.44
N HIS A 132 -37.66 9.43 -15.44
CA HIS A 132 -36.80 10.21 -14.58
C HIS A 132 -36.07 11.31 -15.36
N LYS A 133 -36.16 12.54 -14.88
CA LYS A 133 -35.45 13.70 -15.45
C LYS A 133 -34.26 14.05 -14.61
N GLU A 134 -33.09 14.06 -15.21
CA GLU A 134 -31.83 14.35 -14.57
C GLU A 134 -31.12 15.55 -15.23
N ASN A 135 -30.53 16.40 -14.40
CA ASN A 135 -29.68 17.47 -14.89
C ASN A 135 -28.25 16.97 -15.05
N ILE A 136 -27.79 16.81 -16.27
CA ILE A 136 -26.41 16.42 -16.55
C ILE A 136 -25.57 17.67 -16.83
N PHE A 137 -24.50 17.84 -16.09
CA PHE A 137 -23.49 18.84 -16.39
C PHE A 137 -22.59 18.29 -17.49
N THR A 138 -22.73 18.80 -18.70
CA THR A 138 -21.77 18.49 -19.76
C THR A 138 -20.50 19.29 -19.51
N GLU A 139 -19.39 18.61 -19.24
CA GLU A 139 -18.06 19.25 -19.18
C GLU A 139 -17.77 19.91 -20.52
N ALA A 140 -17.61 21.22 -20.50
CA ALA A 140 -17.16 21.96 -21.65
C ALA A 140 -15.67 21.71 -21.89
N ILE A 141 -15.35 21.16 -23.04
CA ILE A 141 -14.03 21.27 -23.65
C ILE A 141 -13.81 22.75 -23.95
N ASN A 142 -12.78 23.36 -23.36
CA ASN A 142 -12.38 24.76 -23.44
C ASN A 142 -13.17 25.78 -22.60
N ASN A 143 -12.97 25.77 -21.27
CA ASN A 143 -13.16 26.93 -20.35
C ASN A 143 -14.43 27.78 -20.50
N THR A 144 -15.52 27.26 -21.01
CA THR A 144 -16.80 27.92 -21.03
C THR A 144 -17.75 27.21 -20.08
N ILE A 145 -18.45 27.98 -19.24
CA ILE A 145 -19.43 27.49 -18.25
C ILE A 145 -20.36 26.47 -18.90
N GLY A 146 -20.34 25.22 -18.39
CA GLY A 146 -21.06 24.08 -18.99
C GLY A 146 -22.57 24.31 -19.05
N ASN A 147 -23.16 23.98 -20.15
CA ASN A 147 -24.60 23.91 -20.31
C ASN A 147 -25.16 22.75 -19.48
N VAL A 148 -26.17 23.02 -18.68
CA VAL A 148 -26.97 21.97 -18.02
C VAL A 148 -27.93 21.39 -19.05
N ALA A 149 -27.73 20.13 -19.42
CA ALA A 149 -28.67 19.40 -20.24
C ALA A 149 -29.64 18.61 -19.33
N VAL A 150 -30.94 18.71 -19.62
CA VAL A 150 -31.94 17.88 -18.96
C VAL A 150 -32.07 16.58 -19.81
N VAL A 151 -31.66 15.47 -19.23
CA VAL A 151 -31.81 14.14 -19.86
C VAL A 151 -32.96 13.41 -19.22
N THR A 152 -33.84 12.86 -20.03
CA THR A 152 -34.95 11.99 -19.59
C THR A 152 -34.53 10.54 -19.76
N ARG A 153 -34.73 9.73 -18.71
CA ARG A 153 -34.41 8.31 -18.69
C ARG A 153 -35.65 7.50 -18.34
N THR A 154 -35.77 6.30 -18.86
CA THR A 154 -36.83 5.35 -18.53
C THR A 154 -36.35 4.34 -17.50
N LEU A 155 -37.11 4.15 -16.43
CA LEU A 155 -36.80 3.29 -15.31
C LEU A 155 -37.78 2.11 -15.22
N PHE A 156 -37.30 0.89 -15.42
CA PHE A 156 -37.98 -0.34 -15.03
C PHE A 156 -37.58 -0.71 -13.62
N SER A 157 -38.51 -1.06 -12.72
CA SER A 157 -38.24 -1.24 -11.30
C SER A 157 -39.00 -2.42 -10.72
N VAL A 158 -38.27 -3.27 -9.97
CA VAL A 158 -38.84 -4.44 -9.28
C VAL A 158 -38.51 -4.37 -7.81
N PRO A 159 -39.52 -4.42 -6.90
CA PRO A 159 -39.29 -4.52 -5.47
C PRO A 159 -38.70 -5.91 -5.11
N VAL A 160 -37.79 -5.93 -4.15
CA VAL A 160 -37.19 -7.15 -3.65
C VAL A 160 -37.42 -7.24 -2.14
N SER A 161 -37.67 -8.42 -1.64
CA SER A 161 -37.76 -8.69 -0.19
C SER A 161 -36.87 -9.88 0.14
N GLY A 162 -35.80 -9.61 0.88
CA GLY A 162 -34.84 -10.63 1.31
C GLY A 162 -33.40 -10.24 1.04
N SER A 163 -32.50 -11.17 1.35
CA SER A 163 -31.08 -11.04 1.12
C SER A 163 -30.64 -12.10 0.10
N TYR A 164 -29.90 -11.69 -0.90
CA TYR A 164 -29.47 -12.57 -1.99
C TYR A 164 -28.04 -12.28 -2.39
N ARG A 165 -27.37 -13.27 -2.94
CA ARG A 165 -26.01 -13.13 -3.49
C ARG A 165 -26.02 -12.91 -5.00
N TYR A 166 -26.95 -13.53 -5.70
CA TYR A 166 -26.96 -13.52 -7.16
C TYR A 166 -28.20 -12.83 -7.69
N VAL A 167 -28.01 -12.03 -8.76
CA VAL A 167 -29.07 -11.36 -9.50
C VAL A 167 -28.92 -11.71 -10.97
N ARG A 168 -30.01 -12.07 -11.64
CA ARG A 168 -30.04 -12.18 -13.09
C ARG A 168 -31.31 -11.56 -13.67
N PHE A 169 -31.20 -11.08 -14.88
CA PHE A 169 -32.33 -10.52 -15.56
C PHE A 169 -32.27 -10.76 -17.08
N THR A 170 -33.44 -10.78 -17.71
CA THR A 170 -33.62 -10.90 -19.17
C THR A 170 -34.69 -9.94 -19.62
N VAL A 171 -34.32 -8.97 -20.44
CA VAL A 171 -35.31 -8.10 -21.07
C VAL A 171 -36.02 -8.89 -22.18
N THR A 172 -37.32 -9.09 -22.05
CA THR A 172 -38.12 -9.89 -23.00
C THR A 172 -38.82 -9.02 -24.02
N GLU A 173 -39.14 -7.77 -23.67
CA GLU A 173 -39.81 -6.83 -24.55
C GLU A 173 -39.48 -5.38 -24.17
N CYS A 174 -39.32 -4.52 -25.18
CA CYS A 174 -39.19 -3.06 -25.01
C CYS A 174 -40.10 -2.38 -26.02
N LEU A 175 -41.01 -1.52 -25.53
CA LEU A 175 -42.02 -0.85 -26.40
C LEU A 175 -41.97 0.68 -26.21
N SER A 176 -42.29 1.37 -27.30
CA SER A 176 -42.56 2.81 -27.32
C SER A 176 -43.91 3.18 -26.69
N SER A 177 -44.23 4.46 -26.62
CA SER A 177 -45.50 4.97 -26.13
C SER A 177 -46.72 4.49 -26.98
N ASP A 178 -46.50 4.24 -28.27
CA ASP A 178 -47.50 3.66 -29.19
C ASP A 178 -47.41 2.13 -29.28
N ARG A 179 -46.73 1.50 -28.34
CA ARG A 179 -46.54 0.04 -28.17
C ARG A 179 -45.87 -0.66 -29.35
N LYS A 180 -45.01 0.02 -30.06
CA LYS A 180 -44.16 -0.60 -31.08
C LYS A 180 -42.83 -1.08 -30.49
N ASP A 181 -42.32 -2.19 -31.00
CA ASP A 181 -41.04 -2.75 -30.62
C ASP A 181 -39.88 -1.73 -30.77
N LEU A 182 -39.09 -1.60 -29.76
CA LEU A 182 -37.92 -0.75 -29.73
C LEU A 182 -36.67 -1.55 -29.40
N SER A 183 -35.58 -1.20 -30.07
CA SER A 183 -34.23 -1.58 -29.63
C SER A 183 -33.71 -0.47 -28.76
N ALA A 184 -33.64 -0.71 -27.46
CA ALA A 184 -33.17 0.25 -26.48
C ALA A 184 -31.86 -0.23 -25.82
N GLU A 185 -31.04 0.69 -25.31
CA GLU A 185 -29.83 0.39 -24.55
C GLU A 185 -30.11 0.48 -23.07
N ILE A 186 -29.54 -0.48 -22.29
CA ILE A 186 -29.51 -0.37 -20.86
C ILE A 186 -28.34 0.59 -20.52
N GLY A 187 -28.67 1.73 -19.97
CA GLY A 187 -27.67 2.69 -19.48
C GLY A 187 -27.11 2.30 -18.12
N GLU A 188 -27.93 1.70 -17.23
CA GLU A 188 -27.48 1.35 -15.89
C GLU A 188 -28.33 0.24 -15.26
N LEU A 189 -27.67 -0.65 -14.52
CA LEU A 189 -28.27 -1.61 -13.58
C LEU A 189 -28.08 -1.09 -12.17
N LEU A 190 -29.16 -0.88 -11.43
CA LEU A 190 -29.12 -0.46 -10.04
C LEU A 190 -29.71 -1.55 -9.15
N VAL A 191 -28.94 -2.05 -8.20
CA VAL A 191 -29.40 -2.95 -7.14
C VAL A 191 -29.31 -2.20 -5.82
N HIS A 192 -30.44 -1.70 -5.34
CA HIS A 192 -30.50 -0.88 -4.14
C HIS A 192 -30.54 -1.77 -2.90
N PRO A 193 -29.65 -1.53 -1.91
CA PRO A 193 -29.73 -2.18 -0.61
C PRO A 193 -31.01 -1.75 0.12
N VAL A 194 -31.42 -2.58 1.08
CA VAL A 194 -32.42 -2.16 2.08
C VAL A 194 -31.86 -0.94 2.79
N SER A 195 -32.60 0.17 2.74
CA SER A 195 -32.25 1.38 3.49
C SER A 195 -32.15 1.03 4.96
N ARG A 196 -30.94 1.05 5.49
CA ARG A 196 -30.78 1.11 6.93
C ARG A 196 -31.16 2.52 7.36
N ASN A 197 -31.88 2.64 8.49
CA ASN A 197 -32.14 3.93 9.07
C ASN A 197 -30.87 4.77 9.05
N ILE A 198 -30.92 5.93 8.39
CA ILE A 198 -29.82 6.89 8.39
C ILE A 198 -29.84 7.52 9.78
N TRP A 199 -28.99 6.99 10.67
CA TRP A 199 -28.84 7.57 12.02
C TRP A 199 -28.26 8.98 11.88
N SER A 200 -28.76 9.89 12.70
CA SER A 200 -28.19 11.23 12.78
C SER A 200 -26.74 11.15 13.30
N GLU A 201 -25.93 12.12 12.95
CA GLU A 201 -24.55 12.24 13.46
C GLU A 201 -24.54 12.27 15.00
N ASN A 202 -25.50 12.96 15.62
CA ASN A 202 -25.63 13.02 17.08
C ASN A 202 -25.90 11.66 17.73
N GLU A 203 -26.69 10.80 17.10
CA GLU A 203 -26.92 9.44 17.56
C GLU A 203 -25.63 8.62 17.46
N LEU A 204 -24.97 8.65 16.29
CA LEU A 204 -23.77 7.86 16.01
C LEU A 204 -22.58 8.25 16.89
N THR A 205 -22.52 9.49 17.34
CA THR A 205 -21.43 9.98 18.20
C THR A 205 -21.74 9.88 19.69
N GLY A 206 -23.01 9.58 20.04
CA GLY A 206 -23.49 9.44 21.41
C GLY A 206 -23.19 8.07 22.03
N ILE A 207 -23.00 8.03 23.33
CA ILE A 207 -22.71 6.80 24.08
C ILE A 207 -23.90 5.83 24.16
N ALA A 208 -25.12 6.37 24.05
CA ALA A 208 -26.36 5.60 24.16
C ALA A 208 -26.74 4.83 22.90
N PHE A 209 -26.04 5.10 21.79
CA PHE A 209 -26.30 4.41 20.54
C PHE A 209 -25.97 2.93 20.66
N ASP A 210 -26.91 2.07 20.25
CA ASP A 210 -26.72 0.63 20.20
C ASP A 210 -26.00 0.21 18.92
N ASP A 211 -24.74 -0.18 19.07
CA ASP A 211 -23.89 -0.69 17.99
C ASP A 211 -23.64 -2.21 18.10
N SER A 212 -24.51 -2.93 18.84
CA SER A 212 -24.35 -4.38 19.05
C SER A 212 -24.33 -5.16 17.75
N GLU A 213 -25.16 -4.79 16.78
CA GLU A 213 -25.27 -5.42 15.46
C GLU A 213 -24.14 -5.01 14.48
N TRP A 214 -23.29 -4.05 14.88
CA TRP A 214 -22.19 -3.65 14.03
C TRP A 214 -21.07 -4.69 14.01
N GLU A 215 -20.39 -4.78 12.88
CA GLU A 215 -19.22 -5.63 12.75
C GLU A 215 -18.18 -5.28 13.82
N THR A 216 -17.51 -6.30 14.35
CA THR A 216 -16.41 -6.12 15.30
C THR A 216 -15.09 -6.35 14.58
N VAL A 217 -14.27 -5.31 14.52
CA VAL A 217 -12.99 -5.29 13.77
C VAL A 217 -11.80 -4.95 14.65
N GLY A 218 -10.64 -5.47 14.31
CA GLY A 218 -9.34 -5.01 14.78
C GLY A 218 -8.73 -3.98 13.83
N LEU A 219 -7.79 -3.18 14.29
CA LEU A 219 -7.09 -2.21 13.44
C LEU A 219 -5.63 -2.65 13.23
N PRO A 220 -5.11 -2.50 12.02
CA PRO A 220 -5.67 -1.87 10.82
C PRO A 220 -6.87 -2.58 10.22
N HIS A 221 -7.77 -1.80 9.64
CA HIS A 221 -8.95 -2.27 8.94
C HIS A 221 -9.16 -1.48 7.64
N CYS A 222 -9.42 -2.19 6.55
CA CYS A 222 -9.78 -1.63 5.25
C CYS A 222 -11.18 -2.11 4.86
N PHE A 223 -12.10 -1.19 4.62
CA PHE A 223 -13.46 -1.59 4.23
C PHE A 223 -13.59 -1.92 2.73
N ASN A 224 -12.48 -1.84 1.98
CA ASN A 224 -12.36 -2.20 0.57
C ASN A 224 -11.55 -3.49 0.34
N GLU A 225 -11.24 -4.27 1.37
CA GLU A 225 -10.37 -5.45 1.24
C GLU A 225 -10.89 -6.53 0.29
N ARG A 226 -12.22 -6.56 0.08
CA ARG A 226 -12.90 -7.49 -0.83
C ARG A 226 -13.32 -6.85 -2.14
N ASP A 227 -13.15 -5.55 -2.29
CA ASP A 227 -13.53 -4.88 -3.51
C ASP A 227 -12.62 -5.33 -4.65
N THR A 228 -13.21 -5.52 -5.81
CA THR A 228 -12.51 -6.05 -6.97
C THR A 228 -12.36 -4.98 -8.03
N TYR A 229 -11.22 -4.93 -8.66
CA TYR A 229 -10.92 -4.00 -9.75
C TYR A 229 -11.25 -4.63 -11.09
N LEU A 230 -12.50 -5.07 -11.27
CA LEU A 230 -12.88 -5.93 -12.39
C LEU A 230 -13.15 -5.22 -13.70
N ASN A 231 -13.20 -3.90 -13.72
CA ASN A 231 -13.48 -3.23 -14.98
C ASN A 231 -12.23 -2.64 -15.61
N ALA A 232 -11.73 -3.34 -16.58
CA ALA A 232 -10.62 -2.88 -17.40
C ALA A 232 -10.93 -1.59 -18.18
N THR A 233 -12.19 -1.16 -18.26
CA THR A 233 -12.60 -0.03 -19.08
C THR A 233 -12.65 1.27 -18.30
N THR A 234 -13.13 1.25 -17.07
CA THR A 234 -13.35 2.45 -16.27
C THR A 234 -12.41 2.55 -15.06
N GLY A 235 -11.75 1.47 -14.67
CA GLY A 235 -10.86 1.46 -13.49
C GLY A 235 -11.60 1.55 -12.15
N GLU A 236 -12.92 1.71 -12.18
CA GLU A 236 -13.71 1.84 -10.96
C GLU A 236 -14.01 0.51 -10.37
N ARG A 237 -13.74 0.39 -9.04
CA ARG A 237 -14.45 -0.71 -8.39
C ARG A 237 -14.17 -0.93 -6.93
N CYS A 238 -13.66 0.10 -6.26
CA CYS A 238 -13.73 0.17 -4.82
C CYS A 238 -15.03 0.88 -4.40
N TRP A 239 -15.70 0.35 -3.41
CA TRP A 239 -16.81 1.05 -2.78
C TRP A 239 -16.37 2.44 -2.31
N ARG A 240 -17.15 3.46 -2.63
CA ARG A 240 -16.92 4.86 -2.24
C ARG A 240 -18.04 5.31 -1.32
N GLY A 241 -17.67 5.93 -0.21
CA GLY A 241 -18.66 6.43 0.73
C GLY A 241 -18.11 6.64 2.12
N GLU A 242 -19.01 6.67 3.07
CA GLU A 242 -18.74 6.97 4.46
C GLU A 242 -18.90 5.72 5.33
N ALA A 243 -18.04 5.59 6.30
CA ALA A 243 -18.10 4.52 7.29
C ALA A 243 -17.84 5.07 8.70
N TRP A 244 -18.29 4.36 9.70
CA TRP A 244 -18.13 4.72 11.09
C TRP A 244 -17.40 3.63 11.85
N TYR A 245 -16.49 4.08 12.71
CA TYR A 245 -15.82 3.27 13.71
C TYR A 245 -16.21 3.79 15.10
N ARG A 246 -16.49 2.90 16.04
CA ARG A 246 -16.89 3.27 17.40
C ARG A 246 -16.14 2.45 18.42
N LYS A 247 -15.75 3.09 19.53
CA LYS A 247 -15.09 2.43 20.64
C LYS A 247 -15.43 3.13 21.96
N LYS A 248 -15.79 2.35 22.98
CA LYS A 248 -15.93 2.83 24.33
C LYS A 248 -14.63 2.69 25.10
N ILE A 249 -14.24 3.72 25.81
CA ILE A 249 -13.03 3.76 26.66
C ILE A 249 -13.39 4.31 28.03
N PHE A 250 -13.02 3.60 29.08
CA PHE A 250 -13.17 4.07 30.45
C PHE A 250 -11.93 4.85 30.91
N PHE A 251 -12.10 6.11 31.31
CA PHE A 251 -11.02 6.93 31.86
C PHE A 251 -11.15 7.06 33.37
N LYS A 252 -10.06 6.76 34.09
CA LYS A 252 -10.04 6.78 35.56
C LYS A 252 -9.74 8.19 36.09
N GLU A 253 -10.34 8.57 37.20
CA GLU A 253 -10.11 9.85 37.90
C GLU A 253 -8.62 10.14 38.15
N LYS A 254 -7.84 9.11 38.46
CA LYS A 254 -6.40 9.25 38.71
C LYS A 254 -5.58 9.77 37.53
N ASP A 255 -6.15 9.77 36.35
CA ASP A 255 -5.50 10.22 35.11
C ASP A 255 -5.95 11.66 34.72
N ARG A 256 -6.77 12.34 35.53
CA ARG A 256 -7.30 13.68 35.28
C ARG A 256 -6.20 14.77 35.21
N ASP A 257 -5.09 14.53 35.85
CA ASP A 257 -3.91 15.41 35.83
C ASP A 257 -3.06 15.24 34.55
N LYS A 258 -3.43 14.30 33.67
CA LYS A 258 -2.72 14.00 32.43
C LYS A 258 -3.33 14.70 31.22
N LYS A 259 -2.51 14.89 30.19
CA LYS A 259 -2.96 15.13 28.82
C LYS A 259 -3.22 13.79 28.15
N ILE A 260 -4.33 13.70 27.44
CA ILE A 260 -4.78 12.46 26.77
C ILE A 260 -4.84 12.71 25.27
N PHE A 261 -4.13 11.87 24.52
CA PHE A 261 -4.05 11.97 23.06
C PHE A 261 -4.47 10.67 22.41
N LEU A 262 -5.09 10.79 21.24
CA LEU A 262 -5.24 9.69 20.29
C LEU A 262 -4.33 9.94 19.10
N GLU A 263 -3.46 8.98 18.80
CA GLU A 263 -2.61 8.96 17.61
C GLU A 263 -3.16 7.95 16.62
N PHE A 264 -3.52 8.42 15.44
CA PHE A 264 -3.88 7.59 14.30
C PHE A 264 -2.66 7.52 13.37
N LYS A 265 -2.14 6.33 13.13
CA LYS A 265 -1.00 6.16 12.22
C LYS A 265 -1.40 6.29 10.75
N SER A 266 -2.66 6.02 10.42
CA SER A 266 -3.25 6.27 9.10
C SER A 266 -4.76 6.14 9.16
N VAL A 267 -5.46 7.09 8.55
CA VAL A 267 -6.88 6.98 8.18
C VAL A 267 -7.02 7.43 6.73
N ASN A 268 -7.58 6.58 5.90
CA ASN A 268 -7.74 6.86 4.49
C ASN A 268 -9.21 7.17 4.17
N ILE A 269 -9.60 8.33 3.66
CA ILE A 269 -8.81 9.49 3.23
C ILE A 269 -9.14 10.68 4.11
N GLY A 270 -10.43 10.93 4.33
CA GLY A 270 -10.92 11.96 5.24
C GLY A 270 -11.43 11.37 6.53
N ALA A 271 -11.18 12.04 7.66
CA ALA A 271 -11.66 11.62 8.96
C ALA A 271 -12.21 12.78 9.80
N ILE A 272 -13.28 12.48 10.54
CA ILE A 272 -13.72 13.30 11.68
C ILE A 272 -13.67 12.42 12.92
N VAL A 273 -12.91 12.87 13.91
CA VAL A 273 -12.82 12.20 15.23
C VAL A 273 -13.77 12.91 16.19
N TYR A 274 -14.63 12.13 16.84
CA TYR A 274 -15.56 12.60 17.85
C TYR A 274 -15.23 11.97 19.21
N VAL A 275 -15.36 12.77 20.25
CA VAL A 275 -15.31 12.31 21.64
C VAL A 275 -16.57 12.78 22.34
N ASN A 276 -17.41 11.85 22.83
CA ASN A 276 -18.67 12.16 23.51
C ASN A 276 -19.59 13.12 22.76
N GLY A 277 -19.67 13.00 21.43
CA GLY A 277 -20.46 13.87 20.56
C GLY A 277 -19.74 15.13 20.06
N HIS A 278 -18.58 15.45 20.58
CA HIS A 278 -17.81 16.64 20.18
C HIS A 278 -16.83 16.31 19.04
N ALA A 279 -17.00 16.98 17.89
CA ALA A 279 -16.09 16.84 16.76
C ALA A 279 -14.77 17.60 17.01
N ILE A 280 -13.64 16.95 16.83
CA ILE A 280 -12.32 17.57 16.90
C ILE A 280 -11.98 18.11 15.51
N ARG A 281 -11.78 19.43 15.42
CA ARG A 281 -11.53 20.10 14.14
C ARG A 281 -10.03 20.22 13.86
N GLY A 282 -9.63 19.86 12.65
CA GLY A 282 -8.37 20.30 12.05
C GLY A 282 -8.52 21.75 11.58
N ASP A 283 -7.43 22.48 11.59
CA ASP A 283 -7.39 23.86 11.09
C ASP A 283 -6.70 23.87 9.73
N PHE A 284 -7.49 23.66 8.70
CA PHE A 284 -7.07 23.66 7.31
C PHE A 284 -7.24 25.04 6.69
N LYS A 285 -6.24 25.50 5.92
CA LYS A 285 -6.37 26.70 5.09
C LYS A 285 -7.34 26.46 3.94
N ALA A 286 -7.30 25.26 3.35
CA ALA A 286 -8.26 24.85 2.34
C ALA A 286 -9.65 24.78 2.96
N LYS A 287 -10.61 25.50 2.34
CA LYS A 287 -12.01 25.49 2.80
C LYS A 287 -12.59 24.09 2.72
N GLN A 288 -12.98 23.55 3.86
CA GLN A 288 -13.62 22.25 3.98
C GLN A 288 -15.15 22.37 4.03
N PRO A 289 -15.90 21.41 3.49
CA PRO A 289 -17.36 21.41 3.56
C PRO A 289 -17.91 21.25 4.99
N GLY A 290 -17.15 20.59 5.87
CA GLY A 290 -17.57 20.26 7.22
C GLY A 290 -16.43 20.31 8.25
N PRO A 291 -16.70 19.91 9.49
CA PRO A 291 -15.69 19.82 10.54
C PRO A 291 -14.79 18.61 10.26
N VAL A 292 -13.66 18.82 9.61
CA VAL A 292 -12.69 17.78 9.29
C VAL A 292 -11.58 17.76 10.33
N THR A 293 -11.21 16.59 10.83
CA THR A 293 -10.04 16.41 11.70
C THR A 293 -8.77 16.14 10.89
N HIS A 294 -8.88 15.33 9.84
CA HIS A 294 -7.76 14.88 9.02
C HIS A 294 -8.18 14.68 7.56
N VAL A 295 -7.27 15.02 6.65
CA VAL A 295 -7.37 14.70 5.22
C VAL A 295 -6.01 14.23 4.75
N GLY A 296 -5.96 13.10 4.05
CA GLY A 296 -4.76 12.51 3.45
C GLY A 296 -4.66 11.01 3.71
N SER A 297 -4.08 10.28 2.76
CA SER A 297 -3.88 8.84 2.90
C SER A 297 -2.51 8.55 3.51
N PHE A 298 -2.44 7.57 4.40
CA PHE A 298 -1.21 7.05 5.01
C PHE A 298 -0.39 8.09 5.79
N MET A 299 -1.02 9.19 6.19
CA MET A 299 -0.40 10.23 7.01
C MET A 299 -0.83 10.08 8.47
N PRO A 300 0.12 10.12 9.43
CA PRO A 300 -0.23 10.09 10.84
C PRO A 300 -0.76 11.45 11.32
N PHE A 301 -1.70 11.41 12.26
CA PHE A 301 -2.14 12.59 12.97
C PHE A 301 -2.46 12.28 14.44
N VAL A 302 -2.42 13.32 15.27
CA VAL A 302 -2.66 13.21 16.71
C VAL A 302 -3.70 14.24 17.12
N VAL A 303 -4.66 13.81 17.93
CA VAL A 303 -5.68 14.68 18.50
C VAL A 303 -5.57 14.73 20.02
N ASP A 304 -5.67 15.91 20.61
CA ASP A 304 -5.82 16.10 22.05
C ASP A 304 -7.29 15.95 22.40
N ILE A 305 -7.60 14.96 23.24
CA ILE A 305 -8.96 14.65 23.64
C ILE A 305 -9.25 15.03 25.12
N THR A 306 -8.28 15.63 25.80
CA THR A 306 -8.31 15.87 27.26
C THR A 306 -9.57 16.56 27.73
N ASP A 307 -9.96 17.63 27.04
CA ASP A 307 -11.07 18.51 27.46
C ASP A 307 -12.47 17.92 27.21
N TYR A 308 -12.53 16.82 26.44
CA TYR A 308 -13.78 16.13 26.10
C TYR A 308 -14.05 14.88 26.94
N ILE A 309 -13.13 14.54 27.87
CA ILE A 309 -13.21 13.30 28.66
C ILE A 309 -14.14 13.49 29.86
N LYS A 310 -15.05 12.53 30.03
CA LYS A 310 -15.81 12.30 31.25
C LYS A 310 -15.04 11.31 32.12
N TRP A 311 -14.60 11.81 33.28
CA TRP A 311 -13.77 11.03 34.20
C TRP A 311 -14.61 10.08 35.05
N ASN A 312 -14.07 8.90 35.34
CA ASN A 312 -14.75 7.76 35.99
C ASN A 312 -16.00 7.26 35.24
N GLU A 313 -16.04 7.51 33.93
CA GLU A 313 -17.12 7.11 33.06
C GLU A 313 -16.58 6.44 31.79
N GLU A 314 -17.45 5.68 31.11
CA GLU A 314 -17.20 5.29 29.73
C GLU A 314 -17.36 6.49 28.81
N ASN A 315 -16.42 6.63 27.88
CA ASN A 315 -16.40 7.68 26.87
C ASN A 315 -16.53 7.06 25.50
N GLN A 316 -17.35 7.66 24.65
CA GLN A 316 -17.51 7.23 23.27
C GLN A 316 -16.51 7.93 22.37
N ILE A 317 -15.63 7.16 21.76
CA ILE A 317 -14.83 7.59 20.60
C ILE A 317 -15.56 7.14 19.36
N ALA A 318 -15.86 8.05 18.45
CA ALA A 318 -16.41 7.74 17.14
C ALA A 318 -15.55 8.38 16.05
N VAL A 319 -15.34 7.63 14.96
CA VAL A 319 -14.55 8.12 13.82
C VAL A 319 -15.37 7.95 12.56
N ARG A 320 -15.75 9.06 11.94
CA ARG A 320 -16.36 9.09 10.63
C ARG A 320 -15.26 9.11 9.59
N VAL A 321 -15.26 8.15 8.69
CA VAL A 321 -14.23 7.99 7.64
C VAL A 321 -14.90 8.02 6.29
N SER A 322 -14.28 8.66 5.31
CA SER A 322 -14.75 8.60 3.93
C SER A 322 -13.58 8.48 2.95
N ASN A 323 -13.78 7.68 1.93
CA ASN A 323 -12.92 7.60 0.74
C ASN A 323 -13.57 8.19 -0.51
N SER A 324 -14.62 9.01 -0.36
CA SER A 324 -15.39 9.63 -1.44
C SER A 324 -15.27 11.14 -1.43
N LYS A 325 -15.10 11.73 -2.62
CA LYS A 325 -15.16 13.18 -2.80
C LYS A 325 -16.54 13.75 -2.48
N GLY A 326 -16.57 15.02 -2.07
CA GLY A 326 -17.83 15.76 -1.90
C GLY A 326 -18.65 15.35 -0.69
N THR A 327 -18.13 14.53 0.21
CA THR A 327 -18.77 14.19 1.49
C THR A 327 -18.60 15.33 2.51
N PHE A 328 -17.71 15.18 3.48
CA PHE A 328 -17.46 16.18 4.51
C PHE A 328 -16.08 16.86 4.38
N PHE A 329 -15.28 16.46 3.38
CA PHE A 329 -13.96 17.04 3.12
C PHE A 329 -13.74 17.33 1.64
N ALA A 330 -12.86 18.30 1.36
CA ALA A 330 -12.35 18.57 0.03
C ALA A 330 -11.01 17.80 -0.13
N TRP A 331 -10.96 16.97 -1.16
CA TRP A 331 -9.77 16.20 -1.48
C TRP A 331 -9.36 16.44 -2.93
N PRO A 332 -8.18 17.02 -3.13
CA PRO A 332 -7.70 17.34 -4.47
C PRO A 332 -7.04 16.15 -5.18
N GLY A 333 -6.83 15.05 -4.46
CA GLY A 333 -6.13 13.87 -4.99
C GLY A 333 -6.84 13.18 -6.14
N PHE A 334 -6.35 12.01 -6.50
CA PHE A 334 -6.83 11.15 -7.58
C PHE A 334 -8.34 11.14 -7.74
N GLY A 335 -8.76 11.06 -8.97
CA GLY A 335 -10.15 10.83 -9.31
C GLY A 335 -10.71 9.64 -8.53
N GLU A 336 -11.98 9.73 -8.13
CA GLU A 336 -12.70 8.64 -7.45
C GLU A 336 -12.68 7.33 -8.23
N ASN A 337 -12.29 7.41 -9.49
CA ASN A 337 -12.36 6.36 -10.49
C ASN A 337 -11.06 5.56 -10.63
N GLU A 338 -10.00 5.92 -9.91
CA GLU A 338 -8.72 5.28 -10.14
C GLU A 338 -8.41 4.22 -9.08
N GLY A 339 -8.29 3.00 -9.57
CA GLY A 339 -8.20 1.82 -8.75
C GLY A 339 -6.82 1.47 -8.20
N PHE A 340 -5.87 2.41 -8.17
CA PHE A 340 -4.47 2.14 -7.78
C PHE A 340 -4.25 1.73 -6.30
N GLY A 341 -5.30 1.33 -5.60
CA GLY A 341 -5.24 1.06 -4.16
C GLY A 341 -5.18 2.32 -3.31
N GLN A 342 -5.14 3.49 -3.93
CA GLN A 342 -4.98 4.78 -3.27
C GLN A 342 -6.25 5.25 -2.56
N ALA A 343 -7.39 4.89 -3.10
CA ALA A 343 -8.68 5.27 -2.55
C ALA A 343 -9.32 4.17 -1.69
N MET A 344 -8.55 3.20 -1.20
CA MET A 344 -9.01 2.23 -0.24
C MET A 344 -9.19 2.88 1.12
N GLY A 345 -10.45 2.91 1.61
CA GLY A 345 -10.82 3.57 2.84
C GLY A 345 -10.70 2.71 4.08
N GLY A 346 -10.57 3.37 5.22
CA GLY A 346 -10.54 2.73 6.53
C GLY A 346 -9.52 3.34 7.48
N ILE A 347 -9.47 2.81 8.70
CA ILE A 347 -8.36 3.08 9.62
C ILE A 347 -7.25 2.08 9.26
N ALA A 348 -6.36 2.49 8.35
CA ALA A 348 -5.42 1.62 7.66
C ALA A 348 -4.16 1.29 8.47
N ALA A 349 -4.01 1.86 9.67
CA ALA A 349 -2.91 1.56 10.59
C ALA A 349 -3.38 1.60 12.05
N SER A 350 -2.48 1.29 12.98
CA SER A 350 -2.77 1.25 14.42
C SER A 350 -3.23 2.60 14.98
N VAL A 351 -4.03 2.54 16.05
CA VAL A 351 -4.45 3.69 16.84
C VAL A 351 -3.92 3.54 18.26
N TYR A 352 -3.23 4.58 18.75
CA TYR A 352 -2.65 4.60 20.08
C TYR A 352 -3.36 5.60 20.99
N LEU A 353 -3.59 5.19 22.23
CA LEU A 353 -3.99 6.07 23.32
C LEU A 353 -2.75 6.41 24.14
N HIS A 354 -2.48 7.69 24.29
CA HIS A 354 -1.36 8.18 25.08
C HIS A 354 -1.85 8.98 26.29
N LYS A 355 -1.22 8.76 27.43
CA LYS A 355 -1.37 9.56 28.63
C LYS A 355 -0.04 10.19 28.97
N LYS A 356 0.06 11.50 28.89
CA LYS A 356 1.25 12.29 29.17
C LYS A 356 1.08 13.20 30.37
N ASN A 357 2.17 13.55 31.03
CA ASN A 357 2.15 14.63 32.00
C ASN A 357 1.86 15.96 31.29
N LYS A 358 1.40 16.96 32.02
CA LYS A 358 1.09 18.30 31.48
C LYS A 358 2.33 19.03 30.98
N VAL A 359 3.53 18.71 31.49
CA VAL A 359 4.79 19.17 30.91
C VAL A 359 5.38 18.02 30.09
N HIS A 360 5.43 18.18 28.77
CA HIS A 360 5.79 17.11 27.87
C HIS A 360 6.33 17.60 26.52
N ILE A 361 6.92 16.68 25.75
CA ILE A 361 7.33 16.88 24.36
C ILE A 361 6.10 16.66 23.46
N PRO A 362 5.69 17.62 22.63
CA PRO A 362 4.63 17.41 21.64
C PRO A 362 4.93 16.31 20.63
N TYR A 363 3.92 15.86 19.89
CA TYR A 363 4.06 14.88 18.80
C TYR A 363 4.57 15.56 17.53
N ASN A 364 5.25 14.80 16.67
CA ASN A 364 5.61 15.25 15.32
C ASN A 364 4.41 15.14 14.38
N SER A 365 3.36 15.86 14.70
CA SER A 365 2.11 15.93 13.94
C SER A 365 1.57 17.36 14.04
N TYR A 366 1.65 18.13 12.95
CA TYR A 366 1.30 19.53 13.00
C TYR A 366 -0.22 19.75 13.04
N THR A 367 -0.94 19.16 12.11
CA THR A 367 -2.40 19.25 12.10
C THR A 367 -3.01 18.07 12.87
N PRO A 368 -3.98 18.29 13.80
CA PRO A 368 -4.61 19.56 14.17
C PRO A 368 -3.90 20.33 15.30
N LEU A 369 -2.83 19.83 15.89
CA LEU A 369 -2.22 20.37 17.12
C LEU A 369 -1.48 21.70 16.93
N LYS A 370 -1.05 22.00 15.70
CA LYS A 370 -0.20 23.16 15.32
C LYS A 370 1.13 23.20 16.09
N LYS A 371 1.63 22.06 16.49
CA LYS A 371 2.86 21.87 17.27
C LYS A 371 3.66 20.73 16.67
N TRP A 372 4.96 20.72 16.95
CA TRP A 372 5.83 19.61 16.66
C TRP A 372 6.79 19.39 17.84
N GLY A 373 7.24 18.17 18.03
CA GLY A 373 8.07 17.79 19.19
C GLY A 373 9.56 17.91 18.93
N THR A 374 10.07 17.04 18.09
CA THR A 374 11.50 16.86 17.87
C THR A 374 11.89 17.07 16.42
N TYR A 375 13.09 17.62 16.21
CA TYR A 375 13.76 17.65 14.94
C TYR A 375 15.26 17.56 15.16
N PHE A 376 15.91 16.58 14.60
CA PHE A 376 17.35 16.41 14.65
C PHE A 376 17.87 15.92 13.31
N GLY A 377 19.13 16.25 13.05
CA GLY A 377 19.78 15.84 11.80
C GLY A 377 21.26 16.17 11.81
N THR A 378 21.95 15.68 10.80
CA THR A 378 23.34 15.92 10.53
C THR A 378 23.51 17.26 9.81
N VAL A 379 24.32 18.15 10.35
CA VAL A 379 24.69 19.41 9.70
C VAL A 379 25.85 19.17 8.73
N SER A 380 26.84 18.38 9.16
CA SER A 380 27.93 17.87 8.32
C SER A 380 28.48 16.58 8.90
N ALA A 381 28.98 15.70 8.07
CA ALA A 381 29.58 14.45 8.54
C ALA A 381 30.69 13.97 7.61
N ASN A 382 31.74 13.45 8.25
CA ASN A 382 32.76 12.65 7.63
C ASN A 382 33.21 11.55 8.62
N PRO A 383 34.09 10.59 8.25
CA PRO A 383 34.50 9.52 9.18
C PRO A 383 35.18 9.97 10.44
N GLN A 384 35.75 11.18 10.49
CA GLN A 384 36.46 11.72 11.65
C GLN A 384 35.56 12.50 12.58
N LYS A 385 34.57 13.19 12.02
CA LYS A 385 33.72 14.10 12.80
C LYS A 385 32.34 14.28 12.16
N ALA A 386 31.31 14.30 12.98
CA ALA A 386 29.98 14.75 12.60
C ALA A 386 29.51 15.92 13.46
N VAL A 387 28.84 16.87 12.86
CA VAL A 387 28.14 17.96 13.55
C VAL A 387 26.65 17.67 13.46
N MET A 388 26.02 17.57 14.62
CA MET A 388 24.60 17.24 14.77
C MET A 388 23.85 18.41 15.41
N ARG A 389 22.64 18.69 14.95
CA ARG A 389 21.73 19.65 15.58
C ARG A 389 20.49 18.93 16.10
N PHE A 390 20.09 19.29 17.32
CA PHE A 390 18.95 18.72 18.03
C PHE A 390 18.02 19.83 18.45
N GLN A 391 16.78 19.71 18.09
CA GLN A 391 15.70 20.64 18.42
C GLN A 391 14.58 19.87 19.10
N THR A 392 14.18 20.31 20.29
CA THR A 392 13.08 19.70 21.04
C THR A 392 12.20 20.78 21.60
N ASN A 393 10.92 20.75 21.25
CA ASN A 393 9.89 21.57 21.88
C ASN A 393 9.42 20.87 23.17
N VAL A 394 9.24 21.64 24.23
CA VAL A 394 8.58 21.20 25.45
C VAL A 394 7.41 22.13 25.73
N GLU A 395 6.24 21.56 25.94
CA GLU A 395 5.01 22.25 26.27
C GLU A 395 4.76 22.21 27.78
N ASN A 396 4.42 23.36 28.37
CA ASN A 396 3.84 23.47 29.70
C ASN A 396 2.34 23.68 29.59
N ALA A 397 1.57 22.63 29.75
CA ALA A 397 0.10 22.66 29.79
C ALA A 397 -0.45 22.74 31.24
N THR A 398 0.34 23.22 32.19
CA THR A 398 -0.10 23.53 33.55
C THR A 398 -0.57 25.00 33.65
N ASP A 399 -1.17 25.37 34.77
CA ASP A 399 -1.63 26.71 35.05
C ASP A 399 -0.56 27.59 35.71
N GLU A 400 0.64 27.06 35.94
CA GLU A 400 1.78 27.71 36.60
C GLU A 400 3.01 27.67 35.69
N GLU A 401 3.90 28.66 35.86
CA GLU A 401 5.23 28.66 35.26
C GLU A 401 6.06 27.48 35.81
N GLN A 402 6.76 26.81 34.94
CA GLN A 402 7.55 25.61 35.30
C GLN A 402 9.01 25.78 34.90
N SER A 403 9.91 25.47 35.84
CA SER A 403 11.33 25.32 35.57
C SER A 403 11.56 23.93 35.00
N VAL A 404 11.92 23.88 33.71
CA VAL A 404 12.01 22.64 32.92
C VAL A 404 13.44 22.36 32.53
N GLU A 405 13.97 21.21 32.95
CA GLU A 405 15.25 20.69 32.49
C GLU A 405 15.02 19.69 31.36
N LEU A 406 15.59 19.95 30.19
CA LEU A 406 15.65 18.98 29.08
C LEU A 406 17.06 18.34 29.03
N ARG A 407 17.10 17.03 29.13
CA ARG A 407 18.30 16.23 28.89
C ARG A 407 18.20 15.51 27.57
N THR A 408 19.06 15.89 26.62
CA THR A 408 19.15 15.24 25.30
C THR A 408 20.45 14.41 25.26
N LYS A 409 20.31 13.14 24.86
CA LYS A 409 21.47 12.22 24.74
C LYS A 409 21.44 11.55 23.38
N LEU A 410 22.58 11.43 22.74
CA LEU A 410 22.81 10.55 21.60
C LEU A 410 23.52 9.29 22.12
N ILE A 411 22.90 8.14 21.92
CA ILE A 411 23.30 6.85 22.48
C ILE A 411 23.62 5.87 21.35
N ASP A 412 24.78 5.21 21.40
CA ASP A 412 25.17 4.22 20.39
C ASP A 412 24.49 2.86 20.59
N LYS A 413 24.67 1.93 19.64
CA LYS A 413 24.12 0.55 19.71
C LYS A 413 24.58 -0.25 20.94
N LYS A 414 25.68 0.17 21.60
CA LYS A 414 26.22 -0.45 22.81
C LYS A 414 25.68 0.19 24.09
N GLY A 415 24.76 1.16 23.97
CA GLY A 415 24.18 1.89 25.08
C GLY A 415 25.08 3.00 25.67
N ARG A 416 26.20 3.38 25.01
CA ARG A 416 27.08 4.45 25.43
C ARG A 416 26.58 5.79 24.96
N THR A 417 26.53 6.78 25.84
CA THR A 417 26.23 8.16 25.46
C THR A 417 27.45 8.76 24.75
N VAL A 418 27.30 9.15 23.51
CA VAL A 418 28.35 9.74 22.67
C VAL A 418 28.27 11.27 22.61
N LEU A 419 27.11 11.83 22.91
CA LEU A 419 26.87 13.27 23.01
C LEU A 419 25.73 13.53 24.00
N SER A 420 25.80 14.59 24.78
CA SER A 420 24.75 14.95 25.72
C SER A 420 24.66 16.45 25.97
N PHE A 421 23.45 16.93 26.23
CA PHE A 421 23.12 18.29 26.66
C PHE A 421 22.19 18.24 27.86
N SER A 422 22.25 19.26 28.70
CA SER A 422 21.29 19.51 29.78
C SER A 422 21.06 21.00 29.86
N ASP A 423 19.83 21.41 29.65
CA ASP A 423 19.41 22.80 29.57
C ASP A 423 18.17 23.03 30.44
N VAL A 424 18.13 24.18 31.11
CA VAL A 424 17.02 24.60 31.96
C VAL A 424 16.42 25.88 31.41
N GLU A 425 15.10 25.87 31.27
CA GLU A 425 14.32 27.02 30.80
C GLU A 425 13.04 27.17 31.62
N GLU A 426 12.65 28.41 31.90
CA GLU A 426 11.34 28.71 32.47
C GLU A 426 10.30 28.75 31.35
N ILE A 427 9.22 28.00 31.53
CA ILE A 427 8.13 27.92 30.56
C ILE A 427 6.84 28.38 31.21
N ALA A 428 6.30 29.49 30.73
CA ALA A 428 5.03 30.03 31.21
C ALA A 428 3.85 29.08 30.92
N PRO A 429 2.71 29.22 31.63
CA PRO A 429 1.51 28.43 31.43
C PRO A 429 1.02 28.46 29.97
N GLY A 430 0.69 27.29 29.43
CA GLY A 430 0.19 27.13 28.07
C GLY A 430 1.21 27.39 26.95
N GLN A 431 2.47 27.69 27.28
CA GLN A 431 3.51 27.98 26.29
C GLN A 431 4.31 26.73 25.91
N THR A 432 4.93 26.83 24.74
CA THR A 432 5.88 25.84 24.21
C THR A 432 7.23 26.50 24.03
N ARG A 433 8.31 25.88 24.56
CA ARG A 433 9.68 26.36 24.46
C ARG A 433 10.52 25.44 23.57
N LEU A 434 11.28 26.03 22.66
CA LEU A 434 12.22 25.31 21.81
C LEU A 434 13.60 25.27 22.47
N PHE A 435 14.12 24.08 22.71
CA PHE A 435 15.51 23.80 23.05
C PHE A 435 16.26 23.46 21.77
N ASP A 436 17.33 24.17 21.46
CA ASP A 436 18.10 24.05 20.22
C ASP A 436 19.59 23.95 20.54
N ARG A 437 20.22 22.84 20.22
CA ARG A 437 21.63 22.55 20.50
C ARG A 437 22.33 21.92 19.32
N THR A 438 23.56 22.34 19.13
CA THR A 438 24.50 21.76 18.15
C THR A 438 25.68 21.17 18.86
N GLY A 439 26.13 20.01 18.46
CA GLY A 439 27.30 19.34 19.05
C GLY A 439 28.02 18.44 18.06
N SER A 440 29.22 18.01 18.45
CA SER A 440 30.07 17.19 17.59
C SER A 440 30.20 15.79 18.14
N VAL A 441 30.25 14.82 17.26
CA VAL A 441 30.56 13.42 17.52
C VAL A 441 31.87 13.13 16.81
N GLU A 442 32.88 12.76 17.58
CA GLU A 442 34.20 12.36 17.06
C GLU A 442 34.18 10.88 16.66
N ASN A 443 34.74 10.57 15.47
CA ASN A 443 34.79 9.23 14.88
C ASN A 443 33.41 8.54 14.88
N PRO A 444 32.38 9.16 14.28
CA PRO A 444 31.02 8.63 14.25
C PRO A 444 30.94 7.34 13.45
N HIS A 445 30.07 6.42 13.85
CA HIS A 445 29.60 5.37 12.97
C HIS A 445 28.56 5.99 12.02
N LEU A 446 28.91 6.13 10.75
CA LEU A 446 28.01 6.72 9.74
C LEU A 446 26.96 5.70 9.30
N TRP A 447 25.81 6.21 8.93
CA TRP A 447 24.74 5.41 8.32
C TRP A 447 24.95 5.35 6.80
N TYR A 448 24.90 4.15 6.24
CA TYR A 448 25.05 3.92 4.81
C TYR A 448 23.87 3.14 4.24
N PRO A 449 23.44 3.42 2.99
CA PRO A 449 22.48 2.59 2.31
C PRO A 449 23.12 1.33 1.72
N VAL A 450 22.29 0.37 1.34
CA VAL A 450 22.73 -0.86 0.66
C VAL A 450 23.59 -0.52 -0.56
N GLY A 451 24.70 -1.22 -0.72
CA GLY A 451 25.62 -1.08 -1.84
C GLY A 451 26.66 0.01 -1.70
N CYS A 452 26.70 0.74 -0.61
CA CYS A 452 27.83 1.56 -0.17
C CYS A 452 28.79 0.77 0.71
N SER A 453 29.93 1.39 1.08
CA SER A 453 31.02 0.71 1.79
C SER A 453 30.70 0.36 3.24
N GLY A 454 29.76 1.07 3.87
CA GLY A 454 29.35 0.89 5.25
C GLY A 454 28.00 0.20 5.40
N GLU A 455 27.51 0.12 6.63
CA GLU A 455 26.22 -0.48 7.00
C GLU A 455 25.26 0.57 7.58
N PRO A 456 23.94 0.32 7.64
CA PRO A 456 22.97 1.24 8.23
C PRO A 456 23.10 1.26 9.76
N TYR A 457 24.01 2.10 10.26
CA TYR A 457 24.23 2.26 11.70
C TYR A 457 23.28 3.28 12.30
N LEU A 458 22.56 2.90 13.36
CA LEU A 458 21.58 3.75 14.03
C LEU A 458 21.97 3.99 15.49
N TYR A 459 21.90 5.26 15.89
CA TYR A 459 21.93 5.71 17.27
C TYR A 459 20.51 5.87 17.79
N THR A 460 20.37 6.12 19.09
CA THR A 460 19.14 6.57 19.73
C THR A 460 19.33 7.99 20.24
N VAL A 461 18.45 8.91 19.81
CA VAL A 461 18.25 10.21 20.45
C VAL A 461 17.27 10.03 21.59
N SER A 462 17.69 10.30 22.82
CA SER A 462 16.86 10.22 24.03
C SER A 462 16.67 11.61 24.61
N ASN A 463 15.44 12.12 24.56
CA ASN A 463 15.04 13.38 25.17
C ASN A 463 14.24 13.08 26.45
N GLN A 464 14.70 13.62 27.58
CA GLN A 464 14.12 13.43 28.90
C GLN A 464 13.77 14.79 29.50
N VAL A 465 12.50 14.99 29.85
CA VAL A 465 11.99 16.22 30.44
C VAL A 465 11.84 16.05 31.96
N TYR A 466 12.45 16.95 32.71
CA TYR A 466 12.36 16.99 34.17
C TYR A 466 11.72 18.30 34.62
N VAL A 467 10.86 18.22 35.64
CA VAL A 467 10.29 19.37 36.36
C VAL A 467 10.56 19.13 37.84
N ASN A 468 11.22 20.08 38.49
CA ASN A 468 11.62 19.96 39.89
C ASN A 468 12.38 18.64 40.20
N GLY A 469 13.30 18.25 39.30
CA GLY A 469 14.08 17.03 39.40
C GLY A 469 13.32 15.71 39.15
N LYS A 470 12.00 15.77 38.89
CA LYS A 470 11.15 14.62 38.58
C LYS A 470 11.01 14.45 37.07
N LEU A 471 11.25 13.24 36.55
CA LEU A 471 11.04 12.90 35.15
C LEU A 471 9.53 12.99 34.80
N THR A 472 9.18 13.83 33.83
CA THR A 472 7.79 14.03 33.37
C THR A 472 7.52 13.43 32.01
N ASP A 473 8.50 13.43 31.08
CA ASP A 473 8.34 12.81 29.76
C ASP A 473 9.67 12.24 29.25
N THR A 474 9.57 11.28 28.35
CA THR A 474 10.72 10.71 27.63
C THR A 474 10.33 10.38 26.19
N LYS A 475 11.17 10.81 25.25
CA LYS A 475 11.03 10.45 23.85
C LYS A 475 12.35 9.89 23.31
N ASN A 476 12.31 8.65 22.84
CA ASN A 476 13.44 7.96 22.24
C ASN A 476 13.15 7.76 20.75
N GLU A 477 14.07 8.16 19.89
CA GLU A 477 13.94 8.10 18.43
C GLU A 477 15.24 7.59 17.81
N ARG A 478 15.14 6.84 16.71
CA ARG A 478 16.31 6.38 15.95
C ARG A 478 16.95 7.55 15.21
N CYS A 479 18.29 7.53 15.10
CA CYS A 479 19.07 8.55 14.42
C CYS A 479 20.21 7.90 13.63
N GLY A 480 20.28 8.14 12.33
CA GLY A 480 21.43 7.79 11.51
C GLY A 480 22.25 9.05 11.19
N ILE A 481 23.55 9.00 11.46
CA ILE A 481 24.47 10.10 11.10
C ILE A 481 24.90 9.90 9.66
N ARG A 482 24.55 10.82 8.78
CA ARG A 482 24.91 10.75 7.37
C ARG A 482 24.88 12.13 6.72
N GLU A 483 25.60 12.28 5.63
CA GLU A 483 25.52 13.41 4.73
C GLU A 483 25.12 12.95 3.34
N ILE A 484 24.11 13.58 2.73
CA ILE A 484 23.74 13.34 1.34
C ILE A 484 23.99 14.63 0.56
N THR A 485 24.80 14.51 -0.49
CA THR A 485 25.10 15.62 -1.40
C THR A 485 24.82 15.23 -2.83
N TRP A 486 24.64 16.22 -3.69
CA TRP A 486 24.32 16.05 -5.10
C TRP A 486 25.22 16.95 -5.95
N ASP A 487 25.66 16.44 -7.06
CA ASP A 487 26.20 17.26 -8.14
C ASP A 487 25.31 17.17 -9.39
N GLU A 488 25.74 17.67 -10.52
CA GLU A 488 24.99 17.62 -11.77
C GLU A 488 24.78 16.18 -12.30
N ASP A 489 25.52 15.21 -11.78
CA ASP A 489 25.53 13.85 -12.27
C ASP A 489 24.96 12.83 -11.28
N TYR A 490 25.32 12.92 -9.99
CA TYR A 490 25.12 11.83 -9.04
C TYR A 490 24.69 12.25 -7.63
N CYS A 491 24.17 11.26 -6.91
CA CYS A 491 23.98 11.28 -5.48
C CYS A 491 25.25 10.77 -4.80
N TYR A 492 25.62 11.40 -3.68
CA TYR A 492 26.70 10.94 -2.79
C TYR A 492 26.19 10.80 -1.37
N VAL A 493 26.52 9.70 -0.73
CA VAL A 493 26.22 9.47 0.69
C VAL A 493 27.55 9.34 1.43
N ASN A 494 27.81 10.23 2.39
CA ASN A 494 29.07 10.34 3.11
C ASN A 494 30.30 10.49 2.19
N GLY A 495 30.13 11.21 1.08
CA GLY A 495 31.15 11.41 0.05
C GLY A 495 31.33 10.23 -0.92
N GLU A 496 30.65 9.12 -0.72
CA GLU A 496 30.69 7.96 -1.61
C GLU A 496 29.55 8.04 -2.65
N LYS A 497 29.88 7.81 -3.92
CA LYS A 497 28.91 7.79 -5.01
C LYS A 497 27.85 6.70 -4.78
N CYS A 498 26.60 7.11 -4.77
CA CYS A 498 25.46 6.22 -4.57
C CYS A 498 24.53 6.24 -5.80
N ILE A 499 24.49 5.15 -6.53
CA ILE A 499 23.51 4.97 -7.61
C ILE A 499 22.22 4.48 -7.00
N LEU A 500 21.14 5.26 -7.15
CA LEU A 500 19.81 4.86 -6.69
C LEU A 500 19.32 3.69 -7.54
N ARG A 501 19.00 2.59 -6.90
CA ARG A 501 18.46 1.39 -7.55
C ARG A 501 17.45 0.72 -6.65
N GLY A 502 16.26 0.53 -7.17
CA GLY A 502 15.19 0.00 -6.32
C GLY A 502 13.86 -0.09 -7.03
N PHE A 503 12.82 -0.04 -6.25
CA PHE A 503 11.47 -0.27 -6.71
C PHE A 503 10.51 0.80 -6.20
N GLY A 504 9.48 1.06 -7.03
CA GLY A 504 8.22 1.60 -6.56
C GLY A 504 7.39 0.52 -5.87
N ASN A 505 6.40 0.91 -5.08
CA ASN A 505 5.38 -0.01 -4.56
C ASN A 505 4.14 0.76 -4.11
N ARG A 506 3.04 0.02 -3.89
CA ARG A 506 1.77 0.54 -3.34
C ARG A 506 1.57 0.04 -1.90
N ASN A 507 0.78 0.76 -1.12
CA ASN A 507 0.45 0.41 0.26
C ASN A 507 -0.67 -0.64 0.35
N THR A 508 -0.58 -1.71 -0.43
CA THR A 508 -1.63 -2.74 -0.50
C THR A 508 -1.08 -4.15 -0.52
N TYR A 509 -1.92 -5.10 -0.09
CA TYR A 509 -1.63 -6.53 -0.18
C TYR A 509 -2.89 -7.30 -0.58
N PRO A 510 -2.78 -8.37 -1.43
CA PRO A 510 -3.89 -9.22 -1.82
C PRO A 510 -4.69 -9.76 -0.63
N GLY A 511 -6.03 -9.63 -0.68
CA GLY A 511 -6.92 -10.07 0.39
C GLY A 511 -6.94 -9.18 1.64
N LEU A 512 -6.00 -8.22 1.77
CA LEU A 512 -5.90 -7.33 2.94
C LEU A 512 -6.19 -5.86 2.60
N GLY A 513 -6.25 -5.51 1.30
CA GLY A 513 -6.38 -4.12 0.88
C GLY A 513 -5.25 -3.25 1.43
N SER A 514 -5.59 -2.07 1.95
CA SER A 514 -4.65 -1.14 2.60
C SER A 514 -4.42 -1.44 4.10
N ALA A 515 -5.08 -2.45 4.67
CA ALA A 515 -4.87 -2.86 6.07
C ALA A 515 -3.73 -3.90 6.18
N VAL A 516 -2.54 -3.51 5.75
CA VAL A 516 -1.37 -4.39 5.67
C VAL A 516 -0.69 -4.51 7.04
N PRO A 517 -0.52 -5.72 7.61
CA PRO A 517 0.23 -5.91 8.86
C PRO A 517 1.68 -5.41 8.77
N VAL A 518 2.20 -4.90 9.89
CA VAL A 518 3.57 -4.36 9.99
C VAL A 518 4.63 -5.35 9.49
N SER A 519 4.46 -6.64 9.80
CA SER A 519 5.38 -7.68 9.35
C SER A 519 5.50 -7.78 7.83
N LEU A 520 4.40 -7.60 7.09
CA LEU A 520 4.40 -7.63 5.63
C LEU A 520 4.96 -6.33 5.03
N GLN A 521 4.72 -5.19 5.69
CA GLN A 521 5.35 -3.92 5.30
C GLN A 521 6.88 -3.99 5.40
N TRP A 522 7.40 -4.51 6.50
CA TRP A 522 8.84 -4.73 6.69
C TRP A 522 9.41 -5.74 5.69
N GLN A 523 8.63 -6.75 5.34
CA GLN A 523 9.05 -7.78 4.37
C GLN A 523 9.27 -7.22 2.97
N ASP A 524 8.43 -6.28 2.51
CA ASP A 524 8.62 -5.63 1.21
C ASP A 524 9.96 -4.87 1.16
N ILE A 525 10.31 -4.12 2.22
CA ILE A 525 11.60 -3.42 2.29
C ILE A 525 12.78 -4.41 2.40
N ALA A 526 12.60 -5.49 3.15
CA ALA A 526 13.61 -6.55 3.23
C ALA A 526 13.87 -7.22 1.86
N TYR A 527 12.84 -7.40 1.03
CA TYR A 527 13.01 -7.87 -0.34
C TYR A 527 13.85 -6.90 -1.18
N ILE A 528 13.61 -5.59 -1.06
CA ILE A 528 14.40 -4.58 -1.76
C ILE A 528 15.88 -4.67 -1.35
N ALA A 529 16.16 -4.64 -0.06
CA ALA A 529 17.53 -4.72 0.46
C ALA A 529 18.22 -6.05 0.07
N LYS A 530 17.52 -7.18 0.18
CA LYS A 530 18.03 -8.51 -0.18
C LYS A 530 18.35 -8.63 -1.67
N CYS A 531 17.64 -7.90 -2.52
CA CYS A 531 17.90 -7.83 -3.94
C CYS A 531 19.12 -6.96 -4.28
N GLY A 532 19.70 -6.25 -3.31
CA GLY A 532 20.76 -5.27 -3.52
C GLY A 532 20.23 -3.88 -3.87
N GLY A 533 18.93 -3.66 -3.74
CA GLY A 533 18.30 -2.36 -3.91
C GLY A 533 18.54 -1.45 -2.71
N ASN A 534 18.70 -0.16 -2.98
CA ASN A 534 18.95 0.88 -1.97
C ASN A 534 17.96 2.04 -2.06
N ALA A 535 16.93 1.93 -2.87
CA ALA A 535 15.94 2.99 -3.04
C ALA A 535 14.51 2.44 -3.06
N TYR A 536 13.61 3.16 -2.44
CA TYR A 536 12.19 2.91 -2.42
C TYR A 536 11.44 4.19 -2.79
N ARG A 537 10.66 4.15 -3.86
CA ARG A 537 9.79 5.24 -4.27
C ARG A 537 8.35 4.84 -4.02
N VAL A 538 7.70 5.51 -3.12
CA VAL A 538 6.29 5.25 -2.87
C VAL A 538 5.43 5.95 -3.93
N GLY A 539 4.45 5.29 -4.40
CA GLY A 539 3.60 5.88 -5.43
C GLY A 539 2.12 5.86 -5.08
N HIS A 540 1.47 6.99 -5.15
CA HIS A 540 1.99 8.35 -5.15
C HIS A 540 1.42 9.06 -3.92
N GLN A 541 1.67 8.45 -2.79
CA GLN A 541 1.20 8.82 -1.44
C GLN A 541 2.34 8.55 -0.46
N PRO A 542 2.35 9.14 0.73
CA PRO A 542 3.26 8.70 1.78
C PRO A 542 3.10 7.20 2.07
N PRO A 543 4.18 6.48 2.38
CA PRO A 543 4.07 5.10 2.84
C PRO A 543 3.57 5.03 4.29
N PHE A 544 3.21 3.84 4.73
CA PHE A 544 2.99 3.61 6.17
C PHE A 544 4.19 4.07 7.00
N ALA A 545 3.95 4.61 8.19
CA ALA A 545 5.00 5.07 9.10
C ALA A 545 6.07 4.00 9.39
N GLU A 546 5.67 2.75 9.49
CA GLU A 546 6.55 1.61 9.76
C GLU A 546 7.56 1.32 8.62
N ILE A 547 7.25 1.76 7.40
CA ILE A 547 8.15 1.64 6.25
C ILE A 547 9.42 2.46 6.45
N PHE A 548 9.32 3.66 7.05
CA PHE A 548 10.51 4.48 7.32
C PHE A 548 11.44 3.79 8.32
N GLU A 549 10.87 3.16 9.35
CA GLU A 549 11.67 2.40 10.31
C GLU A 549 12.37 1.21 9.64
N ALA A 550 11.67 0.49 8.77
CA ALA A 550 12.26 -0.59 8.00
C ALA A 550 13.37 -0.07 7.07
N CYS A 551 13.14 1.04 6.37
CA CYS A 551 14.13 1.66 5.48
C CYS A 551 15.37 2.15 6.25
N ASP A 552 15.19 2.75 7.42
CA ASP A 552 16.30 3.17 8.30
C ASP A 552 17.19 1.98 8.70
N VAL A 553 16.57 0.85 9.03
CA VAL A 553 17.24 -0.35 9.53
C VAL A 553 17.90 -1.15 8.41
N TYR A 554 17.25 -1.27 7.26
CA TYR A 554 17.76 -2.02 6.11
C TYR A 554 18.71 -1.21 5.21
N GLY A 555 18.79 0.12 5.39
CA GLY A 555 19.61 0.97 4.54
C GLY A 555 19.00 1.20 3.16
N VAL A 556 17.71 1.48 3.13
CA VAL A 556 16.99 1.81 1.90
C VAL A 556 16.61 3.28 1.89
N LEU A 557 17.07 4.03 0.90
CA LEU A 557 16.73 5.45 0.73
C LEU A 557 15.28 5.61 0.27
N VAL A 558 14.58 6.58 0.83
CA VAL A 558 13.19 6.86 0.49
C VAL A 558 13.09 8.10 -0.39
N ILE A 559 12.48 7.93 -1.56
CA ILE A 559 12.01 9.02 -2.42
C ILE A 559 10.54 9.22 -2.04
N LEU A 560 10.28 10.25 -1.26
CA LEU A 560 9.02 10.42 -0.55
C LEU A 560 8.11 11.41 -1.25
N ASN A 561 6.99 10.91 -1.78
CA ASN A 561 5.91 11.77 -2.24
C ASN A 561 5.28 12.48 -1.04
N THR A 562 5.15 13.81 -1.12
CA THR A 562 4.70 14.67 -0.02
C THR A 562 3.19 14.91 -0.01
N GLY A 563 2.40 13.97 -0.50
CA GLY A 563 0.94 14.01 -0.45
C GLY A 563 0.30 13.13 -1.52
N ASP A 564 -1.03 13.09 -1.55
CA ASP A 564 -1.81 12.39 -2.55
C ASP A 564 -1.86 13.17 -3.86
N ASN A 565 -0.80 13.12 -4.66
CA ASN A 565 -0.67 13.95 -5.85
C ASN A 565 -0.17 13.18 -7.05
N GLU A 566 -1.06 12.66 -7.84
CA GLU A 566 -0.61 12.08 -9.09
C GLU A 566 -0.51 13.11 -10.21
N TRP A 567 -1.49 13.95 -10.39
CA TRP A 567 -1.51 14.94 -11.47
C TRP A 567 -1.48 16.37 -10.91
N ALA A 568 -1.18 17.32 -11.78
CA ALA A 568 -1.18 18.71 -11.41
C ALA A 568 -2.49 19.15 -10.77
N LEU A 569 -2.40 19.71 -9.58
CA LEU A 569 -3.50 20.31 -8.87
C LEU A 569 -3.79 21.69 -9.47
N ARG A 570 -5.02 21.93 -9.92
CA ARG A 570 -5.34 23.07 -10.77
C ARG A 570 -6.06 24.21 -10.08
N ASP A 571 -6.47 24.04 -8.84
CA ASP A 571 -7.24 25.04 -8.08
C ASP A 571 -6.58 25.45 -6.76
N GLU A 572 -6.94 26.59 -6.22
CA GLU A 572 -6.40 27.08 -4.95
C GLU A 572 -6.68 26.16 -3.73
N PRO A 573 -7.85 25.55 -3.56
CA PRO A 573 -8.05 24.61 -2.48
C PRO A 573 -7.06 23.43 -2.54
N SER A 574 -6.79 22.93 -3.72
CA SER A 574 -5.83 21.84 -3.95
C SER A 574 -4.40 22.23 -3.65
N LEU A 575 -3.99 23.42 -4.07
CA LEU A 575 -2.66 23.96 -3.78
C LEU A 575 -2.46 24.20 -2.29
N SER A 576 -3.42 24.83 -1.62
CA SER A 576 -3.37 25.05 -0.17
C SER A 576 -3.27 23.73 0.60
N TYR A 577 -4.00 22.71 0.17
CA TYR A 577 -3.94 21.35 0.72
C TYR A 577 -2.55 20.72 0.50
N LYS A 578 -1.97 20.85 -0.69
CA LYS A 578 -0.63 20.37 -1.00
C LYS A 578 0.42 20.92 -0.03
N TRP A 579 0.37 22.21 0.26
CA TRP A 579 1.31 22.85 1.19
C TRP A 579 1.16 22.36 2.62
N GLU A 580 -0.08 22.07 3.03
CA GLU A 580 -0.35 21.50 4.33
C GLU A 580 0.17 20.06 4.42
N CYS A 581 0.00 19.27 3.35
CA CYS A 581 0.58 17.92 3.26
C CYS A 581 2.11 17.95 3.26
N ASP A 582 2.75 18.80 2.45
CA ASP A 582 4.21 18.95 2.43
C ASP A 582 4.75 19.23 3.85
N ARG A 583 4.16 20.19 4.54
CA ARG A 583 4.51 20.51 5.93
C ARG A 583 4.38 19.33 6.87
N ASP A 584 3.21 18.69 6.85
CA ASP A 584 2.88 17.63 7.82
C ASP A 584 3.73 16.38 7.59
N VAL A 585 3.95 16.00 6.33
CA VAL A 585 4.83 14.89 5.95
C VAL A 585 6.29 15.21 6.33
N MET A 586 6.78 16.42 6.05
CA MET A 586 8.14 16.81 6.43
C MET A 586 8.33 16.79 7.95
N ILE A 587 7.41 17.37 8.71
CA ILE A 587 7.47 17.36 10.18
C ILE A 587 7.47 15.95 10.74
N ALA A 588 6.65 15.06 10.17
CA ALA A 588 6.58 13.67 10.63
C ALA A 588 7.88 12.89 10.37
N TYR A 589 8.55 13.10 9.22
CA TYR A 589 9.58 12.17 8.74
C TYR A 589 10.97 12.78 8.50
N ARG A 590 11.18 14.09 8.69
CA ARG A 590 12.45 14.78 8.43
C ARG A 590 13.64 14.30 9.26
N SER A 591 13.42 13.62 10.38
CA SER A 591 14.50 13.06 11.21
C SER A 591 14.94 11.65 10.81
N HIS A 592 14.23 10.99 9.87
CA HIS A 592 14.60 9.66 9.37
C HIS A 592 15.83 9.74 8.45
N PRO A 593 16.90 8.97 8.69
CA PRO A 593 18.08 8.97 7.82
C PRO A 593 17.80 8.39 6.44
N SER A 594 16.81 7.50 6.31
CA SER A 594 16.42 6.93 5.02
C SER A 594 15.78 7.93 4.08
N VAL A 595 15.09 8.97 4.56
CA VAL A 595 14.48 9.98 3.69
C VAL A 595 15.59 10.76 2.98
N ALA A 596 15.65 10.64 1.65
CA ALA A 596 16.70 11.26 0.83
C ALA A 596 16.16 12.35 -0.10
N VAL A 597 14.93 12.21 -0.55
CA VAL A 597 14.32 13.06 -1.58
C VAL A 597 12.87 13.36 -1.19
N TRP A 598 12.48 14.62 -1.34
CA TRP A 598 11.06 15.04 -1.29
C TRP A 598 10.52 15.10 -2.71
N GLU A 599 9.59 14.24 -3.07
CA GLU A 599 8.94 14.26 -4.38
C GLU A 599 7.71 15.17 -4.33
N SER A 600 7.72 16.23 -5.12
CA SER A 600 6.66 17.24 -5.11
C SER A 600 5.33 16.71 -5.66
N ASN A 601 5.38 16.01 -6.80
CA ASN A 601 4.23 15.31 -7.36
C ASN A 601 4.67 14.29 -8.44
N ASN A 602 3.73 13.44 -8.84
CA ASN A 602 3.87 12.52 -9.96
C ASN A 602 3.17 13.10 -11.19
N GLY A 603 3.89 13.31 -12.29
CA GLY A 603 3.35 13.88 -13.52
C GLY A 603 3.77 15.31 -13.80
N LEU A 604 2.96 16.06 -14.52
CA LEU A 604 3.32 17.39 -14.99
C LEU A 604 3.60 18.37 -13.84
N PRO A 605 4.77 19.02 -13.80
CA PRO A 605 5.15 19.92 -12.71
C PRO A 605 4.59 21.34 -12.84
N TYR A 606 3.86 21.61 -13.92
CA TYR A 606 3.38 22.94 -14.24
C TYR A 606 1.86 23.02 -14.29
N GLU A 607 1.36 24.11 -13.75
CA GLU A 607 0.06 24.64 -14.10
C GLU A 607 0.25 26.11 -14.53
N GLY A 608 0.05 26.40 -15.81
CA GLY A 608 0.39 27.70 -16.37
C GLY A 608 1.87 28.03 -16.13
N GLU A 609 2.15 29.13 -15.43
CA GLU A 609 3.51 29.56 -15.08
C GLU A 609 3.99 29.02 -13.71
N LYS A 610 3.12 28.35 -12.95
CA LYS A 610 3.45 27.85 -11.61
C LYS A 610 4.20 26.53 -11.69
N TYR A 611 5.38 26.49 -11.12
CA TYR A 611 6.23 25.31 -11.04
C TYR A 611 6.16 24.71 -9.62
N TYR A 612 5.50 23.55 -9.48
CA TYR A 612 5.24 22.92 -8.16
C TYR A 612 6.48 22.63 -7.32
N PRO A 613 7.60 22.12 -7.87
CA PRO A 613 8.78 21.89 -7.06
C PRO A 613 9.30 23.13 -6.32
N SER A 614 9.07 24.34 -6.85
CA SER A 614 9.46 25.57 -6.15
C SER A 614 8.71 25.77 -4.84
N TYR A 615 7.44 25.40 -4.81
CA TYR A 615 6.64 25.45 -3.57
C TYR A 615 7.10 24.42 -2.55
N THR A 616 7.37 23.19 -2.97
CA THR A 616 7.92 22.15 -2.08
C THR A 616 9.29 22.58 -1.55
N LEU A 617 10.14 23.24 -2.37
CA LEU A 617 11.41 23.83 -1.91
C LEU A 617 11.21 24.86 -0.81
N GLU A 618 10.19 25.72 -0.90
CA GLU A 618 9.88 26.67 0.19
C GLU A 618 9.52 25.93 1.48
N GLN A 619 8.77 24.83 1.38
CA GLN A 619 8.47 23.99 2.57
C GLN A 619 9.75 23.33 3.11
N VAL A 620 10.65 22.87 2.26
CA VAL A 620 11.96 22.32 2.69
C VAL A 620 12.76 23.37 3.45
N ARG A 621 12.90 24.59 2.93
CA ARG A 621 13.60 25.69 3.62
C ARG A 621 12.99 26.02 4.97
N ARG A 622 11.68 25.88 5.10
CA ARG A 622 10.94 26.19 6.31
C ARG A 622 10.94 25.05 7.33
N TRP A 623 10.85 23.81 6.89
CA TRP A 623 10.57 22.69 7.77
C TRP A 623 11.67 21.62 7.80
N ASP A 624 12.54 21.52 6.78
CA ASP A 624 13.64 20.57 6.68
C ASP A 624 15.02 21.27 6.55
N TYR A 625 15.25 22.30 7.33
CA TYR A 625 16.36 23.23 7.21
C TYR A 625 17.67 22.78 7.88
N ILE A 626 17.69 21.76 8.73
CA ILE A 626 18.94 21.24 9.34
C ILE A 626 19.80 20.56 8.29
N GLN A 627 19.19 19.74 7.46
CA GLN A 627 19.82 19.07 6.33
C GLN A 627 18.84 19.09 5.15
N PRO A 628 18.72 20.22 4.44
CA PRO A 628 17.78 20.37 3.36
C PRO A 628 17.95 19.28 2.30
N ARG A 629 16.91 18.51 2.06
CA ARG A 629 16.92 17.44 1.06
C ARG A 629 16.55 18.00 -0.30
N ILE A 630 17.07 17.34 -1.35
CA ILE A 630 16.71 17.65 -2.73
C ILE A 630 15.23 17.41 -2.98
N VAL A 631 14.63 18.24 -3.81
CA VAL A 631 13.25 18.07 -4.28
C VAL A 631 13.26 17.38 -5.64
N SER A 632 12.38 16.39 -5.82
CA SER A 632 12.19 15.71 -7.09
C SER A 632 10.81 15.97 -7.68
N ASN A 633 10.71 15.79 -8.98
CA ASN A 633 9.47 15.75 -9.72
C ASN A 633 9.59 14.76 -10.88
N ARG A 634 8.51 14.07 -11.22
CA ARG A 634 8.47 13.24 -12.43
C ARG A 634 8.05 14.06 -13.64
N ASP A 635 8.75 13.84 -14.77
CA ASP A 635 8.43 14.36 -16.12
C ASP A 635 8.26 15.88 -16.20
N GLY A 636 9.26 16.65 -15.76
CA GLY A 636 9.21 18.10 -15.92
C GLY A 636 10.55 18.77 -15.81
N PHE A 637 10.73 19.88 -16.52
CA PHE A 637 11.99 20.58 -16.63
C PHE A 637 11.96 21.89 -15.82
N PRO A 638 12.86 22.09 -14.87
CA PRO A 638 13.04 23.40 -14.26
C PRO A 638 13.59 24.38 -15.31
N PRO A 639 13.29 25.66 -15.15
CA PRO A 639 13.75 26.67 -16.11
C PRO A 639 15.27 26.83 -16.17
N LYS A 640 15.98 26.56 -15.07
CA LYS A 640 17.45 26.49 -14.99
C LYS A 640 17.90 25.74 -13.75
N TRP A 641 18.98 24.96 -13.88
CA TRP A 641 19.69 24.39 -12.73
C TRP A 641 20.26 25.52 -11.86
N ASN A 642 19.95 25.47 -10.60
CA ASN A 642 20.53 26.32 -9.58
C ASN A 642 21.18 25.45 -8.51
N LYS A 643 22.47 25.61 -8.31
CA LYS A 643 23.22 24.83 -7.31
C LYS A 643 22.73 25.09 -5.87
N GLU A 644 22.16 26.26 -5.62
CA GLU A 644 21.59 26.59 -4.31
C GLU A 644 20.22 25.94 -4.08
N ASP A 645 19.49 25.63 -5.16
CA ASP A 645 18.19 24.97 -5.15
C ASP A 645 18.20 23.77 -6.09
N PRO A 646 18.92 22.71 -5.75
CA PRO A 646 19.04 21.57 -6.64
C PRO A 646 17.72 20.82 -6.75
N ILE A 647 17.37 20.42 -7.96
CA ILE A 647 16.21 19.61 -8.28
C ILE A 647 16.64 18.32 -8.96
N LEU A 648 16.15 17.19 -8.46
CA LEU A 648 16.34 15.88 -9.05
C LEU A 648 15.26 15.64 -10.10
N ILE A 649 15.65 15.42 -11.34
CA ILE A 649 14.72 15.17 -12.42
C ILE A 649 14.37 13.69 -12.51
N GLY A 650 13.13 13.37 -12.28
CA GLY A 650 12.57 12.05 -12.50
C GLY A 650 12.05 11.88 -13.92
N TYR A 651 12.26 10.71 -14.52
CA TYR A 651 11.73 10.34 -15.83
C TYR A 651 10.89 9.08 -15.78
N THR A 652 9.98 9.00 -16.74
CA THR A 652 9.29 7.76 -17.09
C THR A 652 9.92 7.16 -18.35
N ASN A 653 10.43 5.92 -18.24
CA ASN A 653 10.97 5.15 -19.38
C ASN A 653 11.95 5.91 -20.29
N ARG A 654 12.74 6.82 -19.74
CA ARG A 654 13.81 7.52 -20.47
C ARG A 654 15.17 7.10 -19.96
N TYR A 655 16.09 6.88 -20.87
CA TYR A 655 17.41 6.33 -20.57
C TYR A 655 18.55 7.34 -20.79
N GLU A 656 18.23 8.53 -21.25
CA GLU A 656 19.21 9.58 -21.49
C GLU A 656 19.28 10.51 -20.28
N LYS A 657 20.51 10.77 -19.83
CA LYS A 657 20.75 11.76 -18.80
C LYS A 657 20.39 13.16 -19.28
N MET A 658 19.75 13.94 -18.44
CA MET A 658 19.55 15.34 -18.69
C MET A 658 20.84 16.13 -18.46
N LYS A 659 21.21 16.97 -19.40
CA LYS A 659 22.43 17.82 -19.30
C LYS A 659 22.19 18.89 -18.20
N GLY A 660 23.15 18.98 -17.28
CA GLY A 660 23.15 20.00 -16.22
C GLY A 660 22.26 19.72 -15.02
N TYR A 661 21.70 18.49 -14.89
CA TYR A 661 20.88 18.09 -13.73
C TYR A 661 21.15 16.66 -13.32
N PRO A 662 21.16 16.33 -12.02
CA PRO A 662 21.02 14.95 -11.60
C PRO A 662 19.66 14.43 -12.08
N SER A 663 19.68 13.28 -12.71
CA SER A 663 18.47 12.69 -13.27
C SER A 663 18.44 11.17 -13.12
N TYR A 664 17.27 10.62 -12.92
CA TYR A 664 17.05 9.18 -12.75
C TYR A 664 15.76 8.74 -13.43
N ASN A 665 15.68 7.47 -13.75
CA ASN A 665 14.39 6.88 -14.09
C ASN A 665 13.60 6.65 -12.82
N SER A 666 12.63 7.53 -12.55
CA SER A 666 11.81 7.50 -11.34
C SER A 666 10.72 6.45 -11.39
N GLU A 667 10.36 6.02 -12.62
CA GLU A 667 9.26 5.07 -12.82
C GLU A 667 9.45 4.32 -14.15
N VAL A 668 9.90 3.08 -14.07
CA VAL A 668 10.12 2.24 -15.26
C VAL A 668 9.11 1.12 -15.31
N TYR A 669 8.17 1.18 -16.23
CA TYR A 669 7.10 0.19 -16.37
C TYR A 669 6.95 -0.40 -17.79
N GLY A 670 7.95 -0.24 -18.65
CA GLY A 670 7.94 -0.71 -20.04
C GLY A 670 7.42 0.32 -21.03
N THR A 671 7.75 0.13 -22.30
CA THR A 671 7.68 1.18 -23.32
C THR A 671 6.37 1.25 -24.09
N ASN A 672 5.36 0.45 -23.83
CA ASN A 672 4.23 0.39 -24.74
C ASN A 672 2.89 0.63 -24.06
N TRP A 673 2.45 1.89 -24.12
CA TRP A 673 1.06 2.30 -23.85
C TRP A 673 0.05 1.68 -24.83
N SER A 674 0.50 1.06 -25.92
CA SER A 674 -0.33 0.60 -27.02
C SER A 674 -1.00 -0.77 -26.83
N GLY A 675 -1.03 -1.30 -25.60
CA GLY A 675 -1.81 -2.52 -25.31
C GLY A 675 -1.23 -3.80 -25.92
N ASN A 676 0.08 -3.87 -26.10
CA ASN A 676 0.72 -5.10 -26.53
C ASN A 676 0.61 -6.16 -25.41
N PRO A 677 -0.13 -7.26 -25.60
CA PRO A 677 -0.35 -8.29 -24.58
C PRO A 677 0.94 -8.98 -24.10
N SER A 678 2.04 -8.79 -24.77
CA SER A 678 3.35 -9.35 -24.38
C SER A 678 3.96 -8.72 -23.12
N TRP A 679 3.36 -7.68 -22.56
CA TRP A 679 3.88 -6.95 -21.39
C TRP A 679 3.27 -7.37 -20.06
N CYS A 680 2.13 -8.06 -20.08
CA CYS A 680 1.51 -8.59 -18.89
C CYS A 680 1.89 -10.06 -18.75
N ILE A 681 2.92 -10.30 -17.97
CA ILE A 681 3.48 -11.64 -17.80
C ILE A 681 2.83 -12.27 -16.59
N ALA A 682 1.92 -13.21 -16.85
CA ALA A 682 1.59 -14.21 -15.86
C ALA A 682 2.88 -14.93 -15.45
N ARG A 683 3.01 -15.29 -14.19
CA ARG A 683 4.25 -15.90 -13.67
C ARG A 683 4.66 -17.18 -14.42
N PHE A 684 3.72 -17.89 -15.05
CA PHE A 684 3.96 -19.10 -15.83
C PHE A 684 4.30 -18.85 -17.32
N ASP A 685 4.21 -17.62 -17.82
CA ASP A 685 4.61 -17.28 -19.20
C ASP A 685 6.12 -17.10 -19.28
N TYR A 686 6.83 -18.21 -19.11
CA TYR A 686 8.25 -18.23 -18.92
C TYR A 686 9.06 -17.74 -20.13
N ASP A 687 8.53 -17.87 -21.34
CA ASP A 687 9.20 -17.39 -22.55
C ASP A 687 9.13 -15.86 -22.66
N ASN A 688 7.98 -15.28 -22.38
CA ASN A 688 7.84 -13.82 -22.28
C ASN A 688 8.60 -13.28 -21.08
N GLU A 689 8.67 -13.99 -19.96
CA GLU A 689 9.44 -13.60 -18.78
C GLU A 689 10.93 -13.44 -19.12
N LYS A 690 11.53 -14.37 -19.89
CA LYS A 690 12.91 -14.27 -20.38
C LYS A 690 13.13 -13.00 -21.21
N ARG A 691 12.32 -12.80 -22.23
CA ARG A 691 12.42 -11.64 -23.14
C ARG A 691 12.24 -10.32 -22.40
N PHE A 692 11.26 -10.29 -21.49
CA PHE A 692 10.95 -9.11 -20.71
C PHE A 692 12.06 -8.78 -19.71
N SER A 693 12.55 -9.76 -18.99
CA SER A 693 13.68 -9.60 -18.08
C SER A 693 14.91 -9.06 -18.80
N GLN A 694 15.18 -9.58 -19.99
CA GLN A 694 16.29 -9.13 -20.85
C GLN A 694 16.15 -7.65 -21.22
N TYR A 695 14.95 -7.20 -21.59
CA TYR A 695 14.67 -5.80 -21.88
C TYR A 695 15.00 -4.88 -20.70
N TYR A 696 14.60 -5.24 -19.47
CA TYR A 696 14.91 -4.46 -18.29
C TYR A 696 16.40 -4.42 -17.97
N VAL A 697 17.10 -5.52 -18.17
CA VAL A 697 18.56 -5.61 -17.99
C VAL A 697 19.29 -4.64 -18.94
N GLU A 698 18.95 -4.70 -20.21
CA GLU A 698 19.58 -3.82 -21.23
C GLU A 698 19.35 -2.35 -20.93
N ASN A 699 18.12 -2.01 -20.56
CA ASN A 699 17.77 -0.63 -20.24
C ASN A 699 18.44 -0.13 -18.95
N TYR A 700 18.51 -0.98 -17.91
CA TYR A 700 19.24 -0.64 -16.70
C TYR A 700 20.72 -0.36 -16.98
N LEU A 701 21.37 -1.21 -17.75
CA LEU A 701 22.78 -1.00 -18.11
C LEU A 701 22.97 0.25 -18.99
N GLN A 702 22.02 0.56 -19.85
CA GLN A 702 22.04 1.81 -20.63
C GLN A 702 21.91 3.06 -19.73
N VAL A 703 21.05 3.02 -18.70
CA VAL A 703 20.95 4.10 -17.70
C VAL A 703 22.29 4.35 -17.01
N LEU A 704 22.96 3.27 -16.60
CA LEU A 704 24.29 3.38 -15.98
C LEU A 704 25.32 3.94 -16.95
N TYR A 705 25.31 3.48 -18.22
CA TYR A 705 26.21 3.95 -19.27
C TYR A 705 26.03 5.44 -19.55
N ASN A 706 24.79 5.91 -19.56
CA ASN A 706 24.43 7.32 -19.78
C ASN A 706 24.60 8.19 -18.54
N LYS A 707 25.16 7.67 -17.45
CA LYS A 707 25.45 8.39 -16.20
C LYS A 707 24.21 8.97 -15.50
N ALA A 708 23.02 8.41 -15.69
CA ALA A 708 21.89 8.73 -14.84
C ALA A 708 22.16 8.25 -13.40
N CYS A 709 21.69 9.01 -12.41
CA CYS A 709 21.97 8.70 -11.00
C CYS A 709 21.07 7.62 -10.40
N GLY A 710 20.10 7.08 -11.16
CA GLY A 710 19.26 6.01 -10.60
C GLY A 710 18.25 5.38 -11.55
N TRP A 711 17.72 4.27 -11.05
CA TRP A 711 16.71 3.43 -11.66
C TRP A 711 15.72 2.94 -10.62
N ILE A 712 14.47 3.30 -10.76
CA ILE A 712 13.36 2.81 -9.95
C ILE A 712 12.43 2.01 -10.86
N ASP A 713 12.41 0.71 -10.63
CA ASP A 713 11.53 -0.20 -11.34
C ASP A 713 10.09 -0.05 -10.83
N TRP A 714 9.14 0.07 -11.70
CA TRP A 714 7.73 0.14 -11.37
C TRP A 714 7.07 -1.18 -11.72
N MET A 715 6.95 -2.10 -10.75
CA MET A 715 7.30 -1.91 -9.34
C MET A 715 7.76 -3.23 -8.69
N LEU A 716 7.92 -3.24 -7.35
CA LEU A 716 8.31 -4.44 -6.63
C LEU A 716 7.27 -5.54 -6.83
N ALA A 717 6.02 -5.29 -6.53
CA ALA A 717 4.94 -6.25 -6.61
C ALA A 717 3.73 -5.70 -7.37
N GLU A 718 3.05 -6.56 -8.11
CA GLU A 718 1.84 -6.22 -8.85
C GLU A 718 0.76 -5.69 -7.93
N THR A 719 0.07 -4.66 -8.40
CA THR A 719 -1.07 -4.07 -7.70
C THR A 719 -2.31 -4.12 -8.59
N TYR A 720 -3.45 -4.45 -8.00
CA TYR A 720 -4.72 -4.51 -8.69
C TYR A 720 -5.20 -3.12 -9.07
N GLY A 721 -5.83 -3.04 -10.23
CA GLY A 721 -6.37 -1.80 -10.75
C GLY A 721 -5.34 -0.88 -11.38
N GLU A 722 -4.05 -1.19 -11.27
CA GLU A 722 -3.00 -0.42 -11.94
C GLU A 722 -2.48 -1.15 -13.18
N GLY A 723 -2.06 -0.37 -14.18
CA GLY A 723 -1.46 -0.87 -15.40
C GLY A 723 -2.40 -0.93 -16.59
N TYR A 724 -2.03 -1.75 -17.56
CA TYR A 724 -2.67 -1.79 -18.85
C TYR A 724 -3.73 -2.87 -18.94
N THR A 725 -4.71 -2.62 -19.78
CA THR A 725 -5.69 -3.63 -20.18
C THR A 725 -4.96 -4.78 -20.88
N ILE A 726 -5.12 -5.98 -20.38
CA ILE A 726 -4.67 -7.19 -21.06
C ILE A 726 -5.71 -7.57 -22.10
N TYR A 727 -5.27 -7.77 -23.34
CA TYR A 727 -6.09 -8.33 -24.40
C TYR A 727 -5.72 -9.80 -24.58
N LEU A 728 -6.62 -10.69 -24.25
CA LEU A 728 -6.47 -12.12 -24.51
C LEU A 728 -7.55 -12.55 -25.48
N ASN A 729 -7.15 -13.23 -26.58
CA ASN A 729 -8.06 -13.70 -27.61
C ASN A 729 -9.03 -12.61 -28.14
N GLY A 730 -8.54 -11.37 -28.28
CA GLY A 730 -9.35 -10.24 -28.72
C GLY A 730 -10.33 -9.70 -27.68
N LYS A 731 -10.38 -10.28 -26.48
CA LYS A 731 -11.20 -9.79 -25.35
C LYS A 731 -10.36 -8.90 -24.43
N ARG A 732 -10.99 -7.82 -23.98
CA ARG A 732 -10.39 -6.86 -23.04
C ARG A 732 -10.51 -7.41 -21.61
N ASN A 733 -9.38 -7.62 -20.96
CA ASN A 733 -9.29 -8.15 -19.61
C ASN A 733 -8.61 -7.15 -18.69
N GLN A 734 -8.47 -7.46 -17.44
CA GLN A 734 -8.06 -6.61 -16.33
C GLN A 734 -6.83 -5.72 -16.54
N LYS A 735 -6.77 -4.65 -15.71
CA LYS A 735 -5.56 -3.88 -15.47
C LYS A 735 -4.67 -4.58 -14.44
N SER A 736 -3.50 -5.00 -14.87
CA SER A 736 -2.39 -5.42 -13.99
C SER A 736 -1.06 -5.01 -14.61
N LEU A 737 -0.13 -4.60 -13.77
CA LEU A 737 1.25 -4.31 -14.17
C LEU A 737 2.08 -5.60 -14.09
N GLY A 738 1.97 -6.46 -15.10
CA GLY A 738 2.78 -7.68 -15.19
C GLY A 738 4.30 -7.43 -15.27
N SER A 739 4.73 -6.18 -15.42
CA SER A 739 6.13 -5.77 -15.45
C SER A 739 6.85 -5.78 -14.11
N CYS A 740 6.15 -5.99 -13.00
CA CYS A 740 6.73 -5.96 -11.66
C CYS A 740 7.79 -7.06 -11.44
N ALA A 741 8.67 -6.82 -10.47
CA ALA A 741 9.72 -7.77 -10.14
C ALA A 741 9.19 -9.03 -9.42
N MET A 742 8.06 -8.88 -8.75
CA MET A 742 7.30 -9.96 -8.12
C MET A 742 5.85 -9.91 -8.59
N ASP A 743 5.15 -11.02 -8.52
CA ASP A 743 3.70 -11.01 -8.68
C ASP A 743 2.99 -10.37 -7.48
N GLY A 744 1.67 -10.20 -7.56
CA GLY A 744 0.88 -9.60 -6.48
C GLY A 744 1.00 -10.33 -5.15
N ASN A 745 1.27 -11.62 -5.18
CA ASN A 745 1.47 -12.49 -4.02
C ASN A 745 2.92 -12.52 -3.50
N ARG A 746 3.81 -11.66 -4.03
CA ARG A 746 5.24 -11.58 -3.69
C ARG A 746 6.04 -12.84 -4.03
N PHE A 747 5.66 -13.58 -5.07
CA PHE A 747 6.56 -14.57 -5.65
C PHE A 747 7.56 -13.87 -6.58
N PRO A 748 8.87 -14.07 -6.38
CA PRO A 748 9.87 -13.43 -7.22
C PRO A 748 9.83 -13.99 -8.65
N LYS A 749 9.80 -13.08 -9.62
CA LYS A 749 9.96 -13.39 -11.03
C LYS A 749 11.44 -13.44 -11.41
N LEU A 750 11.75 -13.92 -12.61
CA LEU A 750 13.12 -13.99 -13.12
C LEU A 750 13.85 -12.66 -13.05
N LYS A 751 13.16 -11.55 -13.34
CA LYS A 751 13.72 -10.18 -13.26
C LYS A 751 14.28 -9.85 -11.88
N TYR A 752 13.56 -10.17 -10.79
CA TYR A 752 14.05 -9.99 -9.43
C TYR A 752 15.33 -10.77 -9.16
N ARG A 753 15.37 -12.03 -9.61
CA ARG A 753 16.53 -12.92 -9.45
C ARG A 753 17.75 -12.43 -10.24
N ILE A 754 17.54 -11.89 -11.45
CA ILE A 754 18.60 -11.28 -12.26
C ILE A 754 19.16 -10.03 -11.56
N TYR A 755 18.31 -9.13 -11.05
CA TYR A 755 18.78 -7.97 -10.28
C TYR A 755 19.65 -8.41 -9.11
N GLN A 756 19.21 -9.40 -8.34
CA GLN A 756 19.92 -9.91 -7.18
C GLN A 756 21.25 -10.57 -7.52
N ASN A 757 21.30 -11.42 -8.56
CA ASN A 757 22.40 -12.32 -8.80
C ASN A 757 23.33 -11.88 -9.94
N ALA A 758 22.95 -10.91 -10.74
CA ALA A 758 23.72 -10.47 -11.89
C ALA A 758 24.01 -8.98 -11.98
N LEU A 759 23.18 -8.12 -11.33
CA LEU A 759 23.25 -6.68 -11.59
C LEU A 759 23.47 -5.81 -10.36
N TRP A 760 22.65 -5.97 -9.32
CA TRP A 760 22.63 -5.00 -8.21
C TRP A 760 23.62 -5.33 -7.10
N ILE A 761 23.92 -6.61 -6.89
CA ILE A 761 24.96 -7.04 -5.99
C ILE A 761 26.24 -7.27 -6.80
N PRO A 762 27.31 -6.51 -6.57
CA PRO A 762 28.55 -6.68 -7.34
C PRO A 762 29.25 -8.01 -6.99
N TYR A 763 29.96 -8.57 -7.96
CA TYR A 763 30.73 -9.81 -7.80
C TYR A 763 31.64 -9.80 -6.57
N SER A 764 32.31 -8.67 -6.31
CA SER A 764 33.21 -8.50 -5.17
C SER A 764 32.53 -8.65 -3.79
N GLN A 765 31.21 -8.40 -3.72
CA GLN A 765 30.43 -8.60 -2.51
C GLN A 765 29.83 -10.01 -2.46
N LYS A 766 29.27 -10.47 -3.57
CA LYS A 766 28.63 -11.78 -3.66
C LYS A 766 28.60 -12.28 -5.11
N PRO A 767 29.34 -13.34 -5.44
CA PRO A 767 29.15 -14.04 -6.69
C PRO A 767 27.72 -14.57 -6.82
N GLY A 768 27.12 -14.44 -8.00
CA GLY A 768 25.74 -14.85 -8.22
C GLY A 768 25.50 -15.34 -9.64
N VAL A 769 24.55 -16.27 -9.76
CA VAL A 769 24.01 -16.74 -11.02
C VAL A 769 22.50 -16.91 -10.88
N ALA A 770 21.73 -16.53 -11.90
CA ALA A 770 20.30 -16.76 -12.01
C ALA A 770 20.01 -17.59 -13.25
N LEU A 771 19.55 -18.80 -13.06
CA LEU A 771 19.03 -19.64 -14.15
C LEU A 771 17.63 -19.16 -14.57
N GLN A 772 17.21 -19.51 -15.78
CA GLN A 772 15.81 -19.45 -16.19
C GLN A 772 14.87 -20.10 -15.15
N SER A 773 13.56 -19.84 -15.24
CA SER A 773 12.66 -20.11 -14.11
C SER A 773 12.38 -21.59 -13.87
N HIS A 774 12.43 -22.46 -14.86
CA HIS A 774 12.16 -23.89 -14.73
C HIS A 774 12.88 -24.75 -15.79
N TRP A 775 12.77 -26.09 -15.64
CA TRP A 775 13.32 -27.09 -16.59
C TRP A 775 12.25 -28.12 -17.00
N ASN A 776 11.00 -27.69 -17.20
CA ASN A 776 9.94 -28.56 -17.75
C ASN A 776 9.59 -28.08 -19.17
N TYR A 777 10.30 -28.62 -20.16
CA TYR A 777 10.13 -28.29 -21.58
C TYR A 777 9.93 -29.55 -22.43
N SER A 778 9.99 -29.42 -23.73
CA SER A 778 10.05 -30.50 -24.71
C SER A 778 10.89 -30.06 -25.92
N GLY A 779 11.46 -31.00 -26.63
CA GLY A 779 12.22 -30.73 -27.84
C GLY A 779 13.55 -29.98 -27.61
N ILE A 780 13.92 -29.12 -28.53
CA ILE A 780 15.17 -28.35 -28.50
C ILE A 780 14.87 -27.02 -27.83
N GLN A 781 15.71 -26.58 -26.88
CA GLN A 781 15.57 -25.36 -26.11
C GLN A 781 16.90 -24.62 -26.01
N ASP A 782 16.83 -23.29 -25.94
CA ASP A 782 17.96 -22.48 -25.48
C ASP A 782 17.92 -22.38 -23.96
N VAL A 783 19.05 -22.65 -23.32
CA VAL A 783 19.20 -22.52 -21.86
C VAL A 783 19.89 -21.20 -21.54
N ASP A 784 19.27 -20.41 -20.68
CA ASP A 784 19.74 -19.09 -20.30
C ASP A 784 20.09 -18.99 -18.82
N ALA A 785 21.18 -18.28 -18.54
CA ALA A 785 21.56 -17.84 -17.20
C ALA A 785 22.09 -16.42 -17.25
N TRP A 786 21.93 -15.68 -16.13
CA TRP A 786 22.49 -14.34 -15.96
C TRP A 786 23.44 -14.37 -14.76
N SER A 787 24.59 -13.69 -14.87
CA SER A 787 25.59 -13.74 -13.80
C SER A 787 26.44 -12.47 -13.71
N ASN A 788 26.88 -12.15 -12.50
CA ASN A 788 27.93 -11.17 -12.23
C ASN A 788 29.33 -11.83 -12.26
N CYS A 789 29.43 -13.15 -12.36
CA CYS A 789 30.72 -13.87 -12.43
C CYS A 789 31.42 -13.64 -13.77
N PRO A 790 32.77 -13.79 -13.83
CA PRO A 790 33.54 -13.76 -15.09
C PRO A 790 33.11 -14.82 -16.11
N TYR A 791 32.80 -16.02 -15.64
CA TYR A 791 32.40 -17.15 -16.49
C TYR A 791 31.26 -17.94 -15.85
N VAL A 792 30.49 -18.64 -16.67
CA VAL A 792 29.44 -19.59 -16.22
C VAL A 792 29.56 -20.89 -16.98
N GLU A 793 29.48 -22.01 -16.27
CA GLU A 793 29.43 -23.36 -16.86
C GLU A 793 28.06 -23.98 -16.64
N LEU A 794 27.49 -24.55 -17.71
CA LEU A 794 26.19 -25.24 -17.65
C LEU A 794 26.42 -26.75 -17.54
N PHE A 795 25.67 -27.35 -16.62
CA PHE A 795 25.55 -28.82 -16.50
C PHE A 795 24.08 -29.22 -16.64
N ILE A 796 23.86 -30.35 -17.35
CA ILE A 796 22.58 -31.05 -17.41
C ILE A 796 22.83 -32.49 -17.07
N ASN A 797 22.24 -33.00 -15.99
CA ASN A 797 22.47 -34.33 -15.45
C ASN A 797 23.99 -34.65 -15.34
N ASP A 798 24.72 -33.72 -14.72
CA ASP A 798 26.18 -33.74 -14.51
C ASP A 798 27.06 -33.74 -15.78
N LYS A 799 26.49 -33.68 -16.97
CA LYS A 799 27.21 -33.48 -18.21
C LYS A 799 27.42 -31.98 -18.46
N SER A 800 28.69 -31.58 -18.65
CA SER A 800 29.02 -30.20 -19.00
C SER A 800 28.60 -29.88 -20.45
N TYR A 801 28.01 -28.70 -20.63
CA TYR A 801 27.69 -28.09 -21.93
C TYR A 801 28.61 -26.92 -22.26
N GLY A 802 29.69 -26.74 -21.48
CA GLY A 802 30.74 -25.79 -21.73
C GLY A 802 30.58 -24.47 -20.94
N ILE A 803 31.68 -23.73 -20.98
CA ILE A 803 31.82 -22.44 -20.26
C ILE A 803 31.50 -21.32 -21.22
N VAL A 804 30.71 -20.35 -20.77
CA VAL A 804 30.32 -19.15 -21.51
C VAL A 804 30.68 -17.92 -20.67
N GLU A 805 31.24 -16.89 -21.28
CA GLU A 805 31.41 -15.57 -20.70
C GLU A 805 30.08 -14.81 -20.79
N PRO A 806 29.57 -14.22 -19.68
CA PRO A 806 28.36 -13.40 -19.72
C PRO A 806 28.52 -12.21 -20.67
N ASP A 807 27.58 -12.03 -21.57
CA ASP A 807 27.53 -10.87 -22.46
C ASP A 807 27.65 -9.56 -21.68
N SER A 808 28.52 -8.69 -22.08
CA SER A 808 28.82 -7.44 -21.33
C SER A 808 27.65 -6.46 -21.25
N ARG A 809 26.71 -6.51 -22.21
CA ARG A 809 25.54 -5.61 -22.31
C ARG A 809 24.29 -6.17 -21.64
N THR A 810 24.24 -7.50 -21.49
CA THR A 810 23.01 -8.18 -21.04
C THR A 810 23.22 -9.05 -19.81
N ARG A 811 24.50 -9.29 -19.46
CA ARG A 811 24.92 -10.21 -18.38
C ARG A 811 24.39 -11.65 -18.57
N ARG A 812 23.96 -11.98 -19.79
CA ARG A 812 23.35 -13.24 -20.18
C ARG A 812 24.38 -14.20 -20.74
N CYS A 813 24.27 -15.45 -20.34
CA CYS A 813 24.88 -16.62 -20.95
C CYS A 813 23.80 -17.44 -21.63
N THR A 814 24.01 -17.86 -22.88
CA THR A 814 23.05 -18.68 -23.62
C THR A 814 23.77 -19.90 -24.20
N TRP A 815 23.24 -21.07 -23.91
CA TRP A 815 23.62 -22.33 -24.54
C TRP A 815 22.50 -22.72 -25.52
N LYS A 816 22.83 -22.71 -26.80
CA LYS A 816 21.85 -22.90 -27.88
C LYS A 816 21.60 -24.35 -28.21
N ASP A 817 20.42 -24.60 -28.77
CA ASP A 817 20.04 -25.89 -29.39
C ASP A 817 20.21 -27.09 -28.46
N ILE A 818 19.91 -26.94 -27.18
CA ILE A 818 20.00 -28.01 -26.18
C ILE A 818 18.79 -28.92 -26.30
N GLN A 819 19.04 -30.18 -26.60
CA GLN A 819 17.98 -31.21 -26.53
C GLN A 819 17.51 -31.36 -25.08
N TRP A 820 16.24 -31.08 -24.82
CA TRP A 820 15.68 -31.27 -23.51
C TRP A 820 15.68 -32.72 -23.07
N VAL A 821 16.13 -32.96 -21.86
CA VAL A 821 16.04 -34.23 -21.14
C VAL A 821 15.60 -33.96 -19.71
N PRO A 822 14.78 -34.87 -19.10
CA PRO A 822 14.40 -34.68 -17.69
C PRO A 822 15.62 -34.79 -16.79
N GLY A 823 15.57 -34.08 -15.64
CA GLY A 823 16.61 -34.10 -14.62
C GLY A 823 17.02 -32.73 -14.14
N VAL A 824 18.28 -32.58 -13.77
CA VAL A 824 18.83 -31.39 -13.14
C VAL A 824 19.58 -30.52 -14.13
N VAL A 825 19.22 -29.22 -14.18
CA VAL A 825 20.03 -28.19 -14.83
C VAL A 825 20.73 -27.39 -13.74
N LYS A 826 22.03 -27.20 -13.88
CA LYS A 826 22.88 -26.48 -12.93
C LYS A 826 23.76 -25.49 -13.67
N ALA A 827 23.68 -24.21 -13.30
CA ALA A 827 24.64 -23.21 -13.74
C ALA A 827 25.64 -22.94 -12.61
N VAL A 828 26.93 -22.98 -12.93
CA VAL A 828 28.03 -22.75 -12.01
C VAL A 828 28.76 -21.49 -12.39
N GLY A 829 28.68 -20.46 -11.51
CA GLY A 829 29.48 -19.25 -11.67
C GLY A 829 30.95 -19.52 -11.33
N LEU A 830 31.83 -19.08 -12.19
CA LEU A 830 33.28 -19.28 -12.07
C LEU A 830 34.01 -17.95 -11.92
N ASP A 831 35.13 -17.95 -11.20
CA ASP A 831 36.02 -16.80 -11.10
C ASP A 831 36.90 -16.63 -12.37
N ALA A 832 37.84 -15.69 -12.35
CA ALA A 832 38.77 -15.42 -13.45
C ALA A 832 39.70 -16.61 -13.79
N ASP A 833 39.96 -17.45 -12.77
CA ASP A 833 40.77 -18.70 -12.92
C ASP A 833 39.92 -19.91 -13.31
N LYS A 834 38.62 -19.70 -13.59
CA LYS A 834 37.61 -20.72 -13.88
C LYS A 834 37.37 -21.72 -12.74
N LYS A 835 37.51 -21.24 -11.47
CA LYS A 835 37.16 -22.04 -10.31
C LYS A 835 35.70 -21.73 -9.88
N PRO A 836 34.92 -22.73 -9.45
CA PRO A 836 33.56 -22.55 -8.97
C PRO A 836 33.48 -21.63 -7.74
N VAL A 837 32.60 -20.62 -7.80
CA VAL A 837 32.36 -19.66 -6.69
C VAL A 837 30.91 -19.60 -6.26
N CYS A 838 29.99 -19.95 -7.14
CA CYS A 838 28.56 -20.02 -6.81
C CYS A 838 27.85 -21.01 -7.76
N SER A 839 26.64 -21.42 -7.44
CA SER A 839 25.81 -22.18 -8.39
C SER A 839 24.33 -22.03 -8.08
N GLU A 840 23.52 -22.22 -9.11
CA GLU A 840 22.08 -22.41 -9.00
C GLU A 840 21.67 -23.68 -9.76
N LYS A 841 20.68 -24.39 -9.22
CA LYS A 841 20.13 -25.57 -9.89
C LYS A 841 18.61 -25.52 -9.92
N ILE A 842 18.04 -26.04 -10.98
CA ILE A 842 16.61 -26.32 -11.14
C ILE A 842 16.44 -27.78 -11.60
N GLU A 843 15.34 -28.40 -11.24
CA GLU A 843 15.06 -29.78 -11.55
C GLU A 843 13.70 -29.91 -12.24
N SER A 844 13.62 -30.75 -13.26
CA SER A 844 12.34 -31.07 -13.88
C SER A 844 11.49 -31.92 -12.96
N SER A 845 10.20 -31.65 -12.93
CA SER A 845 9.22 -32.46 -12.20
C SER A 845 8.53 -33.48 -13.10
N GLY A 846 7.94 -34.50 -12.50
CA GLY A 846 6.92 -35.32 -13.08
C GLY A 846 5.53 -34.69 -13.04
N GLU A 847 4.50 -35.54 -13.14
CA GLU A 847 3.10 -35.12 -13.06
C GLU A 847 2.72 -34.62 -11.65
N PRO A 848 1.82 -33.63 -11.55
CA PRO A 848 1.28 -33.16 -10.29
C PRO A 848 0.73 -34.31 -9.44
N TYR A 849 1.09 -34.38 -8.15
CA TYR A 849 0.70 -35.44 -7.25
C TYR A 849 0.15 -34.95 -5.91
N ALA A 850 0.79 -33.97 -5.31
CA ALA A 850 0.43 -33.49 -3.96
C ALA A 850 0.55 -31.99 -3.82
N ILE A 851 -0.06 -31.45 -2.77
CA ILE A 851 0.03 -30.06 -2.40
C ILE A 851 0.89 -29.94 -1.13
N GLU A 852 2.03 -29.28 -1.22
CA GLU A 852 2.83 -28.86 -0.08
C GLU A 852 2.30 -27.51 0.43
N VAL A 853 1.91 -27.46 1.70
CA VAL A 853 1.39 -26.23 2.33
C VAL A 853 2.37 -25.72 3.37
N THR A 854 2.78 -24.48 3.25
CA THR A 854 3.68 -23.82 4.20
C THR A 854 3.12 -22.51 4.70
N ILE A 855 3.44 -22.16 5.95
CA ILE A 855 3.15 -20.83 6.49
C ILE A 855 4.40 -20.00 6.36
N GLU A 856 4.31 -18.92 5.60
CA GLU A 856 5.41 -17.98 5.42
C GLU A 856 5.73 -17.29 6.75
N LYS A 857 6.96 -17.46 7.19
CA LYS A 857 7.44 -16.71 8.35
C LYS A 857 7.94 -15.35 7.88
N PRO A 858 7.44 -14.24 8.46
CA PRO A 858 8.01 -12.93 8.19
C PRO A 858 9.53 -12.96 8.43
N MET A 859 10.27 -12.28 7.57
CA MET A 859 11.72 -12.15 7.76
C MET A 859 12.00 -11.47 9.12
N PRO A 860 12.93 -12.00 9.93
CA PRO A 860 13.29 -11.32 11.15
C PRO A 860 13.89 -9.95 10.87
N LYS A 861 13.70 -9.02 11.78
CA LYS A 861 14.39 -7.73 11.70
C LYS A 861 15.91 -7.93 11.78
N PRO A 862 16.73 -7.04 11.23
CA PRO A 862 18.19 -7.17 11.25
C PRO A 862 18.82 -7.30 12.64
N ASP A 863 18.15 -6.81 13.70
CA ASP A 863 18.54 -6.99 15.09
C ASP A 863 18.17 -8.36 15.69
N GLY A 864 17.51 -9.23 14.89
CA GLY A 864 17.07 -10.56 15.26
C GLY A 864 15.68 -10.61 15.92
N GLU A 865 15.01 -9.47 16.11
CA GLU A 865 13.66 -9.44 16.63
C GLU A 865 12.69 -10.16 15.68
N GLN A 866 11.85 -11.03 16.25
CA GLN A 866 10.84 -11.79 15.50
C GLN A 866 9.49 -11.11 15.59
N PHE A 867 8.78 -11.08 14.47
CA PHE A 867 7.37 -10.70 14.46
C PHE A 867 6.52 -11.76 15.17
N VAL A 868 5.64 -11.31 16.05
CA VAL A 868 4.73 -12.18 16.79
C VAL A 868 3.34 -12.07 16.17
N LEU A 869 2.73 -13.19 15.83
CA LEU A 869 1.35 -13.25 15.38
C LEU A 869 0.42 -13.09 16.58
N ARG A 870 -0.32 -11.99 16.67
CA ARG A 870 -1.18 -11.63 17.80
C ARG A 870 -2.65 -11.89 17.47
N ALA A 871 -3.41 -12.27 18.48
CA ALA A 871 -4.86 -12.47 18.40
C ALA A 871 -5.58 -11.12 18.58
N ASN A 872 -5.58 -10.29 17.54
CA ASN A 872 -6.10 -8.92 17.52
C ASN A 872 -7.08 -8.64 16.37
N ALA A 873 -7.50 -9.68 15.65
CA ALA A 873 -8.34 -9.61 14.44
C ALA A 873 -7.79 -8.71 13.31
N SER A 874 -6.51 -8.37 13.37
CA SER A 874 -5.82 -7.50 12.41
C SER A 874 -4.52 -8.10 11.91
N ASP A 875 -3.70 -8.74 12.76
CA ASP A 875 -2.51 -9.45 12.32
C ASP A 875 -2.90 -10.54 11.32
N ALA A 876 -2.07 -10.71 10.30
CA ALA A 876 -2.26 -11.72 9.28
C ALA A 876 -0.95 -12.45 8.98
N PHE A 877 -1.07 -13.63 8.43
CA PHE A 877 0.03 -14.43 7.93
C PHE A 877 -0.30 -14.94 6.52
N ILE A 878 0.74 -15.33 5.81
CA ILE A 878 0.64 -15.81 4.43
C ILE A 878 0.82 -17.32 4.41
N VAL A 879 -0.02 -17.98 3.65
CA VAL A 879 0.04 -19.42 3.41
C VAL A 879 0.39 -19.65 1.94
N THR A 880 1.43 -20.43 1.69
CA THR A 880 1.83 -20.86 0.35
C THR A 880 1.39 -22.31 0.13
N ALA A 881 0.66 -22.52 -0.95
CA ALA A 881 0.41 -23.83 -1.53
C ALA A 881 1.34 -24.04 -2.73
N LYS A 882 2.04 -25.15 -2.79
CA LYS A 882 2.95 -25.55 -3.85
C LYS A 882 2.57 -26.92 -4.36
N ILE A 883 2.30 -27.05 -5.63
CA ILE A 883 2.02 -28.34 -6.28
C ILE A 883 3.33 -29.04 -6.56
N VAL A 884 3.42 -30.27 -6.13
CA VAL A 884 4.61 -31.12 -6.26
C VAL A 884 4.28 -32.51 -6.87
N ASP A 885 5.27 -33.10 -7.49
CA ASP A 885 5.18 -34.45 -7.98
C ASP A 885 5.39 -35.52 -6.84
N LYS A 886 5.45 -36.77 -7.16
CA LYS A 886 5.62 -37.88 -6.19
C LYS A 886 6.94 -37.83 -5.42
N GLU A 887 7.97 -37.22 -6.02
CA GLU A 887 9.30 -37.03 -5.43
C GLU A 887 9.41 -35.70 -4.65
N GLY A 888 8.33 -34.93 -4.57
CA GLY A 888 8.31 -33.64 -3.87
C GLY A 888 8.91 -32.46 -4.68
N ARG A 889 9.14 -32.65 -5.99
CA ARG A 889 9.66 -31.60 -6.88
C ARG A 889 8.53 -30.67 -7.33
N TRP A 890 8.82 -29.41 -7.40
CA TRP A 890 7.85 -28.38 -7.82
C TRP A 890 7.42 -28.59 -9.28
N CYS A 891 6.09 -28.52 -9.51
CA CYS A 891 5.48 -28.64 -10.82
C CYS A 891 5.20 -27.26 -11.41
N PRO A 892 6.13 -26.65 -12.18
CA PRO A 892 6.05 -25.24 -12.61
C PRO A 892 4.96 -24.99 -13.65
N ARG A 893 4.39 -26.02 -14.26
CA ARG A 893 3.32 -25.90 -15.25
C ARG A 893 1.94 -26.28 -14.71
N ALA A 894 1.84 -26.61 -13.42
CA ALA A 894 0.57 -26.99 -12.81
C ALA A 894 -0.30 -25.74 -12.62
N ASP A 895 -1.58 -25.86 -13.01
CA ASP A 895 -2.59 -24.81 -12.94
C ASP A 895 -3.88 -25.29 -12.25
N ASN A 896 -3.78 -26.33 -11.43
CA ASN A 896 -4.92 -26.91 -10.71
C ASN A 896 -5.68 -25.87 -9.89
N LEU A 897 -7.02 -25.99 -9.84
CA LEU A 897 -7.86 -25.21 -8.95
C LEU A 897 -7.68 -25.67 -7.50
N LEU A 898 -7.22 -24.79 -6.64
CA LEU A 898 -6.95 -25.04 -5.24
C LEU A 898 -8.10 -24.51 -4.37
N ASN A 899 -8.61 -25.34 -3.46
CA ASN A 899 -9.60 -24.94 -2.47
C ASN A 899 -8.96 -24.82 -1.09
N PHE A 900 -9.10 -23.66 -0.45
CA PHE A 900 -8.50 -23.32 0.84
C PHE A 900 -9.55 -23.37 1.96
N GLU A 901 -9.29 -24.15 2.99
CA GLU A 901 -10.13 -24.29 4.19
C GLU A 901 -9.34 -23.80 5.41
N VAL A 902 -9.94 -22.94 6.24
CA VAL A 902 -9.33 -22.42 7.47
C VAL A 902 -10.15 -22.90 8.67
N GLU A 903 -9.48 -23.54 9.62
CA GLU A 903 -10.07 -24.03 10.87
C GLU A 903 -9.46 -23.33 12.10
N GLY A 904 -10.22 -23.14 13.16
CA GLY A 904 -9.78 -22.53 14.42
C GLY A 904 -9.84 -21.01 14.43
N GLU A 905 -8.85 -20.37 15.08
CA GLU A 905 -8.86 -18.93 15.37
C GLU A 905 -8.30 -18.08 14.21
N GLY A 906 -8.71 -18.39 12.98
CA GLY A 906 -8.31 -17.69 11.76
C GLY A 906 -9.49 -17.36 10.86
N VAL A 907 -9.36 -16.25 10.12
CA VAL A 907 -10.32 -15.80 9.11
C VAL A 907 -9.64 -15.79 7.76
N TYR A 908 -10.17 -16.56 6.83
CA TYR A 908 -9.70 -16.58 5.45
C TYR A 908 -9.93 -15.20 4.79
N LYS A 909 -8.90 -14.64 4.19
CA LYS A 909 -8.97 -13.39 3.43
C LYS A 909 -8.74 -13.59 1.94
N GLY A 910 -8.15 -14.73 1.60
CA GLY A 910 -7.89 -15.09 0.22
C GLY A 910 -6.73 -14.36 -0.39
N SER A 911 -6.82 -14.25 -1.69
CA SER A 911 -5.86 -13.55 -2.52
C SER A 911 -6.57 -13.03 -3.76
N TYR A 912 -5.77 -12.49 -4.63
CA TYR A 912 -6.19 -12.14 -5.97
C TYR A 912 -5.56 -13.14 -6.94
N ASN A 913 -6.38 -13.68 -7.81
CA ASN A 913 -5.93 -14.54 -8.87
C ASN A 913 -6.27 -13.90 -10.20
N PHE A 914 -5.25 -13.55 -10.91
CA PHE A 914 -5.30 -13.08 -12.28
C PHE A 914 -4.47 -14.05 -13.11
N TYR A 915 -5.09 -15.14 -13.51
CA TYR A 915 -4.43 -16.24 -14.15
C TYR A 915 -4.88 -16.36 -15.61
N VAL A 916 -3.91 -16.52 -16.48
CA VAL A 916 -4.15 -16.87 -17.87
C VAL A 916 -3.72 -18.31 -18.06
N THR A 917 -4.66 -19.19 -18.35
CA THR A 917 -4.39 -20.61 -18.58
C THR A 917 -3.44 -20.81 -19.77
N GLU A 918 -2.81 -21.97 -19.88
CA GLU A 918 -2.01 -22.32 -21.07
C GLU A 918 -2.81 -22.20 -22.36
N ASN A 919 -4.13 -22.41 -22.31
CA ASN A 919 -5.07 -22.20 -23.43
C ASN A 919 -5.42 -20.71 -23.67
N LYS A 920 -4.76 -19.77 -22.97
CA LYS A 920 -5.00 -18.33 -23.04
C LYS A 920 -6.42 -17.92 -22.63
N GLU A 921 -7.03 -18.67 -21.74
CA GLU A 921 -8.29 -18.34 -21.09
C GLU A 921 -8.00 -17.61 -19.77
N LEU A 922 -8.80 -16.58 -19.48
CA LEU A 922 -8.70 -15.84 -18.23
C LEU A 922 -9.50 -16.55 -17.14
N SER A 923 -8.81 -16.91 -16.07
CA SER A 923 -9.45 -17.30 -14.81
C SER A 923 -9.33 -16.14 -13.82
N TYR A 924 -10.43 -15.74 -13.24
CA TYR A 924 -10.49 -14.68 -12.25
C TYR A 924 -11.21 -15.15 -10.99
N HIS A 925 -10.57 -14.91 -9.85
CA HIS A 925 -11.14 -15.14 -8.53
C HIS A 925 -11.00 -13.89 -7.67
N ALA A 926 -12.08 -13.49 -7.04
CA ALA A 926 -12.12 -12.29 -6.19
C ALA A 926 -11.40 -12.53 -4.85
N PRO A 927 -10.90 -11.47 -4.19
CA PRO A 927 -10.48 -11.57 -2.81
C PRO A 927 -11.59 -12.13 -1.93
N GLY A 928 -11.28 -13.17 -1.16
CA GLY A 928 -12.23 -13.90 -0.31
C GLY A 928 -12.80 -15.18 -0.92
N ASP A 929 -12.63 -15.42 -2.22
CA ASP A 929 -12.96 -16.72 -2.81
C ASP A 929 -12.07 -17.81 -2.23
N ALA A 930 -12.68 -18.92 -1.83
CA ALA A 930 -11.96 -20.06 -1.26
C ALA A 930 -11.23 -20.86 -2.35
N GLU A 931 -11.65 -20.73 -3.59
CA GLU A 931 -11.07 -21.41 -4.76
C GLU A 931 -10.20 -20.43 -5.55
N LEU A 932 -8.97 -20.81 -5.79
CA LEU A 932 -7.99 -20.03 -6.52
C LEU A 932 -7.20 -20.92 -7.46
N GLN A 933 -7.01 -20.47 -8.69
CA GLN A 933 -6.20 -21.18 -9.67
C GLN A 933 -4.71 -21.10 -9.29
N ALA A 934 -4.01 -22.22 -9.25
CA ALA A 934 -2.56 -22.21 -9.11
C ALA A 934 -1.92 -21.56 -10.33
N GLU A 935 -0.90 -20.75 -10.11
CA GLU A 935 -0.16 -20.06 -11.15
C GLU A 935 1.29 -20.55 -11.14
N GLY A 936 1.65 -21.35 -12.15
CA GLY A 936 2.94 -22.03 -12.19
C GLY A 936 3.12 -22.98 -10.99
N GLY A 937 2.08 -23.71 -10.61
CA GLY A 937 2.09 -24.64 -9.49
C GLY A 937 2.16 -24.00 -8.10
N LEU A 938 1.91 -22.72 -7.99
CA LEU A 938 2.03 -21.96 -6.73
C LEU A 938 0.81 -21.06 -6.50
N MET A 939 0.41 -20.88 -5.23
CA MET A 939 -0.55 -19.89 -4.80
C MET A 939 -0.28 -19.44 -3.37
N ARG A 940 -0.53 -18.17 -3.07
CA ARG A 940 -0.49 -17.60 -1.73
C ARG A 940 -1.82 -17.00 -1.36
N VAL A 941 -2.22 -17.16 -0.09
CA VAL A 941 -3.40 -16.54 0.48
C VAL A 941 -3.08 -15.91 1.82
N ALA A 942 -3.80 -14.85 2.15
CA ALA A 942 -3.74 -14.20 3.45
C ALA A 942 -4.79 -14.79 4.40
N VAL A 943 -4.42 -14.98 5.66
CA VAL A 943 -5.30 -15.40 6.75
C VAL A 943 -5.09 -14.46 7.92
N ARG A 944 -6.18 -13.81 8.41
CA ARG A 944 -6.15 -12.96 9.61
C ARG A 944 -6.42 -13.78 10.86
N THR A 945 -5.90 -13.33 11.99
CA THR A 945 -6.26 -13.85 13.31
C THR A 945 -7.65 -13.38 13.72
N THR A 946 -8.25 -14.06 14.73
CA THR A 946 -9.40 -13.54 15.48
C THR A 946 -8.91 -12.81 16.73
N PHE A 947 -9.82 -12.34 17.59
CA PHE A 947 -9.49 -11.81 18.93
C PHE A 947 -9.14 -12.91 19.95
N ASN A 948 -9.41 -14.16 19.63
CA ASN A 948 -9.10 -15.29 20.51
C ASN A 948 -7.72 -15.87 20.16
N PRO A 949 -6.82 -16.03 21.14
CA PRO A 949 -5.54 -16.71 20.90
C PRO A 949 -5.78 -18.22 20.72
N GLY A 950 -5.19 -18.80 19.71
CA GLY A 950 -5.42 -20.22 19.44
C GLY A 950 -4.65 -20.78 18.26
N LYS A 951 -4.92 -22.05 17.96
CA LYS A 951 -4.40 -22.74 16.79
C LYS A 951 -5.23 -22.35 15.58
N ILE A 952 -4.55 -22.09 14.48
CA ILE A 952 -5.12 -21.87 13.15
C ILE A 952 -4.55 -22.94 12.25
N LYS A 953 -5.40 -23.68 11.56
CA LYS A 953 -5.03 -24.72 10.61
C LYS A 953 -5.55 -24.34 9.24
N VAL A 954 -4.71 -24.45 8.24
CA VAL A 954 -5.10 -24.27 6.84
C VAL A 954 -4.89 -25.56 6.09
N LYS A 955 -5.93 -26.02 5.41
CA LYS A 955 -5.92 -27.19 4.55
C LYS A 955 -6.18 -26.75 3.11
N VAL A 956 -5.44 -27.33 2.19
CA VAL A 956 -5.59 -27.04 0.76
C VAL A 956 -5.87 -28.34 0.00
N LYS A 957 -6.92 -28.31 -0.81
CA LYS A 957 -7.38 -29.45 -1.60
C LYS A 957 -7.40 -29.10 -3.08
N SER A 958 -7.29 -30.08 -3.93
CA SER A 958 -7.52 -30.00 -5.37
C SER A 958 -7.91 -31.37 -5.90
N GLU A 959 -8.71 -31.41 -6.94
CA GLU A 959 -9.09 -32.65 -7.60
C GLU A 959 -7.83 -33.38 -8.13
N GLY A 960 -7.75 -34.67 -7.88
CA GLY A 960 -6.64 -35.52 -8.33
C GLY A 960 -5.33 -35.38 -7.55
N LEU A 961 -5.24 -34.50 -6.56
CA LEU A 961 -4.03 -34.25 -5.76
C LEU A 961 -4.21 -34.68 -4.29
N VAL A 962 -3.13 -35.16 -3.68
CA VAL A 962 -3.07 -35.35 -2.24
C VAL A 962 -3.12 -33.98 -1.54
N ALA A 963 -4.09 -33.80 -0.64
CA ALA A 963 -4.27 -32.54 0.08
C ALA A 963 -3.11 -32.29 1.04
N GLY A 964 -2.75 -31.01 1.17
CA GLY A 964 -1.76 -30.52 2.13
C GLY A 964 -2.37 -29.71 3.26
N GLU A 965 -1.67 -29.60 4.38
CA GLU A 965 -2.08 -28.78 5.51
C GLU A 965 -0.91 -28.18 6.29
N ALA A 966 -1.13 -27.01 6.88
CA ALA A 966 -0.18 -26.38 7.80
C ALA A 966 -0.91 -25.70 8.96
N SER A 967 -0.22 -25.44 10.05
CA SER A 967 -0.82 -24.76 11.19
C SER A 967 0.13 -23.81 11.88
N VAL A 968 -0.44 -22.74 12.47
CA VAL A 968 0.25 -21.74 13.27
C VAL A 968 -0.58 -21.45 14.53
N ARG A 969 0.01 -20.79 15.50
CA ARG A 969 -0.71 -20.35 16.72
C ARG A 969 -0.56 -18.85 16.91
N SER A 970 -1.69 -18.16 17.11
CA SER A 970 -1.71 -16.77 17.53
C SER A 970 -1.53 -16.66 19.06
N LYS A 971 -0.94 -15.54 19.50
CA LYS A 971 -0.69 -15.24 20.91
C LYS A 971 -1.65 -14.17 21.41
N LYS A 972 -1.97 -14.24 22.72
CA LYS A 972 -2.79 -13.22 23.37
C LYS A 972 -2.08 -11.86 23.30
N VAL A 973 -2.87 -10.80 23.01
CA VAL A 973 -2.41 -9.41 23.12
C VAL A 973 -2.10 -9.09 24.58
N LYS A 974 -0.97 -8.45 24.83
CA LYS A 974 -0.63 -7.88 26.14
C LYS A 974 -0.91 -6.39 26.06
N LEU A 975 -1.98 -5.96 26.74
CA LEU A 975 -2.39 -4.55 26.83
C LEU A 975 -1.58 -3.81 27.90
#